data_00afe464e8de4845954ebcf1db2d1d0a
#
_entry.id   00afe464e8de4845954ebcf1db2d1d0a
#
_cell.length_a   1.000
_cell.length_b   1.000
_cell.length_c   1.000
_cell.angle_alpha   90.00
_cell.angle_beta   90.00
_cell.angle_gamma   90.00
#
_symmetry.space_group_name_H-M   'P 1'
#
loop_
_entity.id
_entity.type
_entity.pdbx_description
1 polymer ?
#
loop_
_entity_poly.entity_id
_entity_poly.type
_entity_poly.pdbx_seq_one_letter_code
_entity_poly.pdbx_strand_id
1 'polypeptide(L)'
;MLLFRPHYNKLAEVKFRQASIFLRYPQILFETQNLYHFHGLAYDPQIPVGDAKSKVGYNAHQLFDESPERNVDMYHHLLFEYSRSNKNAEAMNLFLDIHRLGLVDNGSSLSCALKVSGVSNNKIVGKQLHCHCIKSGFAVDVSVGTSLVDMNMKFDNVKDAKRVFDEMEVKNVVTWTSLLSGYVQQGLVEEALEVFICMGTEGIKPNPFTYAAVFGALSDYDMIAKGSQVHAEVIKNGSKFYNPVSNSLINMYAKSGMVQEARDIFTGMESKDVVSWNGMIAGLVANGLDKEALELFQNMRFEGILLTRLIYATIIKACASIKEFSLARQLQCQVLKSGFDFDVNIRTSLMVAYSKCGDMDGSFKMFETIRKSQNVISWTAMISGYLQNGGKEKAAYIFIDMNRMGIRPNDFTYSAILTAHPCVSPYQVHTHIVKTCYLGSPNVGTALLDAYIKTGNVNEGAKVFENIIQKDIVAWSAMLAGYAQVGNTEGAINVYRQLSKEGICPNEYTFSSVINSCAAPEAAVEQGKQFHASSIKFAYNNFLCVSSALVTMYSKKGNVDSANKLFKRQEERDLVSWNSMISGYAQHGYAHKALEVFEEMRRKNIEMDGITFIGVISACTHVGLLEEGQKYFDQMVKEHHVYPTMEHYACMVDLYSRAGMLEKAMNFINKMPCPAGATVWRSLLGACHVRRNADVGKVAAENLISIEPKDSSAYVLLSNIYAATGNWKERAEVRKLMDLRKVKKEAGYSWIEVKNKTYSFLAGDRSHPLSDHIYAKLEELSTRLKDAGYSPDTTYVLHDVEDEHKETILSKHSERLAIAFGLIATPPGTPIQIVKNLRVCGDCHAVIKLISKIEGREITVRDSNRFHHFKGGLCSCGDFW
;
A
#
# COMPACT_ATOMS: atom_id res chain seq x y z
N MET A 1 16.32 -32.82 -27.02
CA MET A 1 15.65 -33.86 -26.17
C MET A 1 16.47 -34.33 -24.97
N LEU A 2 17.39 -33.53 -24.42
CA LEU A 2 18.24 -33.99 -23.30
C LEU A 2 18.57 -32.84 -22.32
N LEU A 3 17.55 -32.12 -21.82
CA LEU A 3 17.77 -31.03 -20.82
C LEU A 3 16.64 -30.87 -19.80
N PHE A 4 15.91 -31.93 -19.45
CA PHE A 4 14.96 -31.91 -18.35
C PHE A 4 15.27 -33.01 -17.33
N ARG A 5 16.21 -32.73 -16.42
CA ARG A 5 16.27 -33.42 -15.13
C ARG A 5 16.07 -32.39 -14.02
N PRO A 6 15.22 -32.70 -13.04
CA PRO A 6 14.86 -31.76 -11.99
C PRO A 6 15.98 -31.68 -10.95
N HIS A 7 16.47 -30.48 -10.65
CA HIS A 7 17.13 -30.19 -9.38
C HIS A 7 16.20 -29.42 -8.48
N TYR A 8 15.84 -30.05 -7.41
CA TYR A 8 15.10 -29.51 -6.28
C TYR A 8 15.73 -28.23 -5.75
N ASN A 9 14.93 -27.18 -5.58
CA ASN A 9 15.15 -26.20 -4.55
C ASN A 9 13.82 -25.73 -3.96
N LYS A 10 13.67 -25.94 -2.68
CA LYS A 10 12.54 -25.64 -1.80
C LYS A 10 12.21 -24.14 -1.61
N LEU A 11 12.50 -23.29 -2.55
CA LEU A 11 12.29 -21.83 -2.47
C LEU A 11 11.13 -21.31 -3.34
N ALA A 12 10.41 -22.20 -4.01
CA ALA A 12 9.37 -21.84 -4.99
C ALA A 12 7.97 -21.61 -4.40
N GLU A 13 7.69 -22.00 -3.16
CA GLU A 13 6.32 -21.94 -2.61
C GLU A 13 5.84 -20.54 -2.18
N VAL A 14 6.74 -19.57 -2.04
CA VAL A 14 6.38 -18.25 -1.49
C VAL A 14 6.02 -17.21 -2.55
N LYS A 15 6.40 -17.40 -3.83
CA LYS A 15 6.14 -16.40 -4.89
C LYS A 15 4.84 -16.60 -5.68
N PHE A 16 4.11 -17.69 -5.47
CA PHE A 16 2.92 -18.04 -6.25
C PHE A 16 1.67 -17.19 -5.98
N ARG A 17 1.69 -16.24 -5.04
CA ARG A 17 0.47 -15.58 -4.56
C ARG A 17 0.24 -14.14 -5.02
N GLN A 18 1.15 -13.50 -5.72
CA GLN A 18 0.92 -12.15 -6.26
C GLN A 18 0.32 -12.14 -7.69
N ALA A 19 0.42 -13.24 -8.41
CA ALA A 19 -0.12 -13.35 -9.78
C ALA A 19 -1.64 -13.60 -9.86
N SER A 20 -2.32 -13.88 -8.74
CA SER A 20 -3.76 -14.23 -8.73
C SER A 20 -4.72 -13.06 -8.95
N ILE A 21 -4.24 -11.82 -9.03
CA ILE A 21 -5.09 -10.63 -9.24
C ILE A 21 -5.56 -10.50 -10.70
N PHE A 22 -4.85 -11.10 -11.66
CA PHE A 22 -5.19 -11.00 -13.09
C PHE A 22 -5.98 -12.18 -13.67
N LEU A 23 -6.12 -13.29 -12.94
CA LEU A 23 -6.75 -14.53 -13.43
C LEU A 23 -8.27 -14.61 -13.24
N ARG A 24 -8.96 -13.55 -12.82
CA ARG A 24 -10.43 -13.56 -12.61
C ARG A 24 -11.26 -12.89 -13.69
N TYR A 25 -10.79 -12.87 -14.93
CA TYR A 25 -11.65 -12.54 -16.07
C TYR A 25 -11.71 -13.67 -17.11
N PRO A 26 -12.41 -14.79 -16.82
CA PRO A 26 -12.60 -15.86 -17.81
C PRO A 26 -13.43 -15.42 -19.03
N GLN A 27 -14.26 -14.39 -18.89
CA GLN A 27 -15.19 -13.93 -19.95
C GLN A 27 -14.50 -13.21 -21.12
N ILE A 28 -13.34 -12.59 -20.93
CA ILE A 28 -12.66 -11.87 -22.04
C ILE A 28 -11.95 -12.85 -22.99
N LEU A 29 -11.50 -14.00 -22.50
CA LEU A 29 -10.92 -15.06 -23.33
C LEU A 29 -11.99 -15.89 -24.06
N PHE A 30 -13.22 -15.92 -23.56
CA PHE A 30 -14.30 -16.75 -24.11
C PHE A 30 -14.80 -16.27 -25.49
N GLU A 31 -14.81 -14.97 -25.74
CA GLU A 31 -15.26 -14.45 -27.05
C GLU A 31 -14.20 -14.61 -28.16
N THR A 32 -12.92 -14.63 -27.82
CA THR A 32 -11.85 -14.87 -28.78
C THR A 32 -11.64 -16.34 -29.11
N GLN A 33 -11.93 -17.26 -28.16
CA GLN A 33 -11.79 -18.69 -28.37
C GLN A 33 -12.93 -19.28 -29.22
N ASN A 34 -14.13 -18.73 -29.17
CA ASN A 34 -15.24 -19.19 -30.00
C ASN A 34 -15.02 -19.00 -31.50
N LEU A 35 -14.12 -18.12 -31.92
CA LEU A 35 -13.73 -17.96 -33.32
C LEU A 35 -12.71 -19.03 -33.79
N TYR A 36 -12.00 -19.66 -32.90
CA TYR A 36 -10.94 -20.61 -33.24
C TYR A 36 -11.34 -22.08 -33.20
N HIS A 37 -12.44 -22.43 -32.56
CA HIS A 37 -12.86 -23.85 -32.45
C HIS A 37 -13.49 -24.42 -33.73
N PHE A 38 -13.69 -23.63 -34.79
CA PHE A 38 -14.43 -24.05 -35.97
C PHE A 38 -13.59 -24.53 -37.15
N HIS A 39 -12.26 -24.39 -37.12
CA HIS A 39 -11.44 -24.81 -38.28
C HIS A 39 -10.76 -26.18 -38.14
N GLY A 40 -11.10 -26.95 -37.12
CA GLY A 40 -10.47 -28.25 -36.85
C GLY A 40 -11.20 -29.49 -37.43
N LEU A 41 -12.14 -29.34 -38.36
CA LEU A 41 -12.76 -30.48 -39.04
C LEU A 41 -12.10 -30.73 -40.38
N ALA A 42 -11.37 -31.79 -40.45
CA ALA A 42 -10.92 -32.56 -41.63
C ALA A 42 -11.02 -31.84 -43.00
N TYR A 43 -9.90 -31.28 -43.42
CA TYR A 43 -9.71 -30.99 -44.86
C TYR A 43 -9.42 -32.30 -45.56
N ASP A 44 -10.41 -32.81 -46.33
CA ASP A 44 -10.20 -33.87 -47.30
C ASP A 44 -9.70 -33.25 -48.58
N PRO A 45 -8.48 -33.59 -49.09
CA PRO A 45 -7.92 -32.87 -50.26
C PRO A 45 -8.49 -33.27 -51.63
N GLN A 46 -9.59 -33.96 -51.73
CA GLN A 46 -10.08 -34.52 -52.99
C GLN A 46 -11.39 -33.95 -53.52
N ILE A 47 -11.83 -32.81 -53.08
CA ILE A 47 -13.00 -32.14 -53.72
C ILE A 47 -12.54 -30.88 -54.47
N PRO A 48 -12.76 -30.74 -55.80
CA PRO A 48 -12.30 -29.60 -56.55
C PRO A 48 -13.13 -28.34 -56.19
N VAL A 49 -12.44 -27.24 -55.91
CA VAL A 49 -13.01 -25.92 -55.65
C VAL A 49 -13.55 -25.39 -56.99
N GLY A 50 -14.85 -25.54 -57.20
CA GLY A 50 -15.60 -24.87 -58.24
C GLY A 50 -16.23 -23.59 -57.72
N ASP A 51 -16.12 -22.52 -58.50
CA ASP A 51 -16.68 -21.18 -58.29
C ASP A 51 -18.08 -21.13 -57.71
N ALA A 52 -18.20 -20.64 -56.45
CA ALA A 52 -19.49 -20.24 -55.88
C ALA A 52 -19.41 -18.86 -55.23
N LYS A 53 -19.08 -17.84 -56.04
CA LYS A 53 -19.57 -16.47 -55.80
C LYS A 53 -20.92 -16.37 -56.50
N SER A 54 -21.97 -16.51 -55.77
CA SER A 54 -23.33 -15.94 -55.88
C SER A 54 -24.42 -16.93 -55.50
N LYS A 55 -25.26 -16.45 -54.60
CA LYS A 55 -26.70 -16.73 -54.44
C LYS A 55 -27.09 -17.33 -53.09
N VAL A 56 -27.79 -16.46 -52.36
CA VAL A 56 -28.97 -16.74 -51.53
C VAL A 56 -28.75 -17.82 -50.50
N GLY A 57 -28.55 -17.42 -49.21
CA GLY A 57 -28.65 -18.30 -48.08
C GLY A 57 -30.03 -18.94 -47.98
N TYR A 58 -30.20 -20.09 -48.55
CA TYR A 58 -31.25 -20.99 -48.15
C TYR A 58 -30.93 -21.47 -46.71
N ASN A 59 -31.81 -21.11 -45.79
CA ASN A 59 -31.70 -21.51 -44.42
C ASN A 59 -31.84 -23.03 -44.35
N ALA A 60 -30.84 -23.76 -43.86
CA ALA A 60 -30.88 -25.26 -43.76
C ALA A 60 -32.18 -25.72 -43.08
N HIS A 61 -32.72 -24.93 -42.18
CA HIS A 61 -34.01 -25.13 -41.54
C HIS A 61 -35.18 -25.13 -42.52
N GLN A 62 -35.18 -24.24 -43.49
CA GLN A 62 -36.23 -24.12 -44.52
C GLN A 62 -36.23 -25.31 -45.45
N LEU A 63 -35.06 -25.78 -45.88
CA LEU A 63 -34.88 -26.99 -46.67
C LEU A 63 -35.31 -28.27 -45.89
N PHE A 64 -35.10 -28.28 -44.60
CA PHE A 64 -35.50 -29.41 -43.73
C PHE A 64 -37.04 -29.45 -43.58
N ASP A 65 -37.68 -28.28 -43.42
CA ASP A 65 -39.13 -28.18 -43.25
C ASP A 65 -39.91 -28.43 -44.56
N GLU A 66 -39.36 -28.07 -45.72
CA GLU A 66 -39.97 -28.22 -47.05
C GLU A 66 -39.77 -29.63 -47.65
N SER A 67 -38.93 -30.47 -47.03
CA SER A 67 -38.61 -31.81 -47.57
C SER A 67 -39.70 -32.85 -47.22
N PRO A 68 -40.30 -33.52 -48.19
CA PRO A 68 -41.38 -34.48 -47.95
C PRO A 68 -40.86 -35.80 -47.34
N GLU A 69 -39.59 -36.14 -47.56
CA GLU A 69 -38.95 -37.31 -46.94
C GLU A 69 -37.67 -36.85 -46.21
N ARG A 70 -37.67 -36.98 -44.90
CA ARG A 70 -36.55 -36.63 -44.05
C ARG A 70 -35.64 -37.82 -43.85
N ASN A 71 -34.46 -37.80 -44.44
CA ASN A 71 -33.43 -38.83 -44.23
C ASN A 71 -32.50 -38.51 -43.05
N VAL A 72 -31.78 -39.50 -42.57
CA VAL A 72 -30.86 -39.36 -41.42
C VAL A 72 -29.77 -38.33 -41.64
N ASP A 73 -29.27 -38.18 -42.88
CA ASP A 73 -28.23 -37.25 -43.23
C ASP A 73 -28.71 -35.80 -43.12
N MET A 74 -29.97 -35.52 -43.44
CA MET A 74 -30.57 -34.15 -43.28
C MET A 74 -30.64 -33.76 -41.78
N TYR A 75 -31.00 -34.69 -40.91
CA TYR A 75 -31.00 -34.45 -39.46
C TYR A 75 -29.59 -34.17 -38.94
N HIS A 76 -28.59 -34.91 -39.39
CA HIS A 76 -27.19 -34.69 -38.98
C HIS A 76 -26.68 -33.36 -39.52
N HIS A 77 -26.98 -33.02 -40.78
CA HIS A 77 -26.57 -31.74 -41.36
C HIS A 77 -27.16 -30.55 -40.60
N LEU A 78 -28.43 -30.60 -40.25
CA LEU A 78 -29.10 -29.58 -39.47
C LEU A 78 -28.54 -29.46 -38.05
N LEU A 79 -28.20 -30.56 -37.41
CA LEU A 79 -27.55 -30.62 -36.11
C LEU A 79 -26.20 -29.90 -36.10
N PHE A 80 -25.39 -30.12 -37.13
CA PHE A 80 -24.12 -29.45 -37.34
C PHE A 80 -24.30 -27.93 -37.53
N GLU A 81 -25.30 -27.54 -38.37
CA GLU A 81 -25.56 -26.12 -38.61
C GLU A 81 -26.04 -25.38 -37.37
N TYR A 82 -26.88 -26.00 -36.54
CA TYR A 82 -27.28 -25.40 -35.25
C TYR A 82 -26.12 -25.29 -34.30
N SER A 83 -25.25 -26.30 -34.25
CA SER A 83 -24.03 -26.24 -33.43
C SER A 83 -23.07 -25.14 -33.91
N ARG A 84 -22.90 -24.98 -35.25
CA ARG A 84 -22.07 -23.92 -35.86
C ARG A 84 -22.61 -22.52 -35.62
N SER A 85 -23.94 -22.37 -35.64
CA SER A 85 -24.61 -21.09 -35.42
C SER A 85 -24.86 -20.76 -33.93
N ASN A 86 -24.23 -21.50 -33.00
CA ASN A 86 -24.40 -21.34 -31.54
C ASN A 86 -25.85 -21.46 -31.04
N LYS A 87 -26.75 -22.12 -31.85
CA LYS A 87 -28.10 -22.45 -31.43
C LYS A 87 -28.11 -23.75 -30.61
N ASN A 88 -27.49 -23.69 -29.42
CA ASN A 88 -27.21 -24.87 -28.61
C ASN A 88 -28.46 -25.58 -28.08
N ALA A 89 -29.53 -24.83 -27.78
CA ALA A 89 -30.78 -25.41 -27.29
C ALA A 89 -31.49 -26.18 -28.42
N GLU A 90 -31.56 -25.61 -29.63
CA GLU A 90 -32.12 -26.22 -30.80
C GLU A 90 -31.33 -27.44 -31.25
N ALA A 91 -30.01 -27.37 -31.22
CA ALA A 91 -29.14 -28.50 -31.53
C ALA A 91 -29.37 -29.66 -30.56
N MET A 92 -29.50 -29.39 -29.26
CA MET A 92 -29.73 -30.42 -28.25
C MET A 92 -31.14 -31.05 -28.41
N ASN A 93 -32.15 -30.23 -28.66
CA ASN A 93 -33.49 -30.75 -28.91
C ASN A 93 -33.54 -31.63 -30.15
N LEU A 94 -32.89 -31.19 -31.24
CA LEU A 94 -32.83 -31.99 -32.49
C LEU A 94 -32.09 -33.30 -32.27
N PHE A 95 -31.01 -33.32 -31.47
CA PHE A 95 -30.33 -34.56 -31.12
C PHE A 95 -31.24 -35.52 -30.32
N LEU A 96 -32.01 -35.00 -29.36
CA LEU A 96 -32.97 -35.80 -28.59
C LEU A 96 -34.08 -36.37 -29.51
N ASP A 97 -34.51 -35.65 -30.52
CA ASP A 97 -35.52 -36.11 -31.49
C ASP A 97 -34.94 -37.20 -32.40
N ILE A 98 -33.69 -37.06 -32.89
CA ILE A 98 -32.96 -38.12 -33.60
C ILE A 98 -32.95 -39.41 -32.78
N HIS A 99 -32.63 -39.27 -31.48
CA HIS A 99 -32.56 -40.42 -30.57
C HIS A 99 -33.96 -41.05 -30.33
N ARG A 100 -35.00 -40.24 -30.13
CA ARG A 100 -36.40 -40.71 -29.93
C ARG A 100 -36.97 -41.39 -31.13
N LEU A 101 -36.62 -40.95 -32.33
CA LEU A 101 -37.06 -41.52 -33.60
C LEU A 101 -36.37 -42.86 -33.92
N GLY A 102 -35.42 -43.29 -33.06
CA GLY A 102 -34.68 -44.50 -33.30
C GLY A 102 -33.74 -44.44 -34.50
N LEU A 103 -33.42 -43.21 -34.97
CA LEU A 103 -32.42 -43.04 -36.02
C LEU A 103 -31.06 -43.40 -35.43
N VAL A 104 -30.28 -44.17 -36.17
CA VAL A 104 -29.03 -44.71 -35.65
C VAL A 104 -28.08 -43.55 -35.30
N ASP A 105 -27.70 -43.51 -34.02
CA ASP A 105 -26.65 -42.60 -33.59
C ASP A 105 -25.36 -42.95 -34.32
N ASN A 106 -24.66 -41.92 -34.82
CA ASN A 106 -23.30 -42.09 -35.32
C ASN A 106 -22.30 -41.31 -34.48
N GLY A 107 -21.05 -41.62 -34.57
CA GLY A 107 -19.99 -40.99 -33.82
C GLY A 107 -19.95 -39.47 -34.00
N SER A 108 -20.32 -38.99 -35.19
CA SER A 108 -20.34 -37.53 -35.50
C SER A 108 -21.48 -36.81 -34.80
N SER A 109 -22.70 -37.33 -34.75
CA SER A 109 -23.82 -36.73 -34.03
C SER A 109 -23.62 -36.73 -32.52
N LEU A 110 -23.09 -37.83 -31.97
CA LEU A 110 -22.68 -37.92 -30.54
C LEU A 110 -21.59 -36.92 -30.20
N SER A 111 -20.55 -36.80 -31.03
CA SER A 111 -19.50 -35.79 -30.89
C SER A 111 -20.03 -34.37 -30.87
N CYS A 112 -21.01 -34.09 -31.76
CA CYS A 112 -21.68 -32.80 -31.82
C CYS A 112 -22.49 -32.51 -30.55
N ALA A 113 -23.33 -33.46 -30.10
CA ALA A 113 -24.12 -33.34 -28.88
C ALA A 113 -23.25 -33.14 -27.61
N LEU A 114 -22.12 -33.85 -27.52
CA LEU A 114 -21.13 -33.67 -26.43
C LEU A 114 -20.53 -32.28 -26.44
N LYS A 115 -20.12 -31.76 -27.59
CA LYS A 115 -19.60 -30.37 -27.73
C LYS A 115 -20.62 -29.35 -27.31
N VAL A 116 -21.88 -29.47 -27.75
CA VAL A 116 -23.00 -28.60 -27.40
C VAL A 116 -23.27 -28.62 -25.90
N SER A 117 -23.25 -29.81 -25.27
CA SER A 117 -23.40 -29.99 -23.83
C SER A 117 -22.27 -29.29 -23.06
N GLY A 118 -21.02 -29.40 -23.51
CA GLY A 118 -19.87 -28.73 -22.92
C GLY A 118 -19.96 -27.22 -23.01
N VAL A 119 -20.37 -26.68 -24.16
CA VAL A 119 -20.54 -25.23 -24.37
C VAL A 119 -21.70 -24.66 -23.53
N SER A 120 -22.83 -25.41 -23.44
CA SER A 120 -24.00 -25.00 -22.64
C SER A 120 -23.80 -25.23 -21.13
N ASN A 121 -22.67 -25.79 -20.70
CA ASN A 121 -22.38 -26.20 -19.31
C ASN A 121 -23.49 -27.06 -18.66
N ASN A 122 -24.15 -27.89 -19.46
CA ASN A 122 -25.22 -28.76 -18.98
C ASN A 122 -24.65 -30.10 -18.48
N LYS A 123 -24.18 -30.10 -17.23
CA LYS A 123 -23.51 -31.23 -16.59
C LYS A 123 -24.37 -32.50 -16.50
N ILE A 124 -25.70 -32.36 -16.40
CA ILE A 124 -26.61 -33.50 -16.30
C ILE A 124 -26.68 -34.24 -17.64
N VAL A 125 -26.97 -33.48 -18.71
CA VAL A 125 -27.06 -34.06 -20.06
C VAL A 125 -25.71 -34.61 -20.49
N GLY A 126 -24.62 -33.89 -20.20
CA GLY A 126 -23.26 -34.37 -20.53
C GLY A 126 -22.93 -35.71 -19.89
N LYS A 127 -23.27 -35.91 -18.61
CA LYS A 127 -23.10 -37.22 -17.96
C LYS A 127 -23.96 -38.33 -18.57
N GLN A 128 -25.21 -38.01 -18.94
CA GLN A 128 -26.10 -38.96 -19.63
C GLN A 128 -25.54 -39.37 -20.98
N LEU A 129 -25.06 -38.40 -21.78
CA LEU A 129 -24.38 -38.65 -23.06
C LEU A 129 -23.11 -39.48 -22.88
N HIS A 130 -22.30 -39.21 -21.87
CA HIS A 130 -21.10 -39.99 -21.57
C HIS A 130 -21.47 -41.46 -21.27
N CYS A 131 -22.45 -41.68 -20.41
CA CYS A 131 -22.97 -43.03 -20.13
C CYS A 131 -23.52 -43.74 -21.41
N HIS A 132 -24.17 -42.97 -22.27
CA HIS A 132 -24.68 -43.49 -23.52
C HIS A 132 -23.56 -43.90 -24.49
N CYS A 133 -22.53 -43.06 -24.62
CA CYS A 133 -21.34 -43.38 -25.43
C CYS A 133 -20.62 -44.66 -24.96
N ILE A 134 -20.54 -44.91 -23.65
CA ILE A 134 -19.97 -46.13 -23.10
C ILE A 134 -20.85 -47.34 -23.45
N LYS A 135 -22.18 -47.25 -23.25
CA LYS A 135 -23.12 -48.35 -23.49
C LYS A 135 -23.23 -48.71 -24.95
N SER A 136 -23.18 -47.76 -25.85
CA SER A 136 -23.27 -47.94 -27.30
C SER A 136 -21.93 -48.32 -27.95
N GLY A 137 -20.83 -48.34 -27.16
CA GLY A 137 -19.51 -48.70 -27.67
C GLY A 137 -18.78 -47.56 -28.42
N PHE A 138 -19.40 -46.36 -28.57
CA PHE A 138 -18.79 -45.23 -29.27
C PHE A 138 -17.71 -44.54 -28.47
N ALA A 139 -17.49 -44.84 -27.17
CA ALA A 139 -16.44 -44.27 -26.37
C ALA A 139 -15.03 -44.57 -26.92
N VAL A 140 -14.88 -45.64 -27.71
CA VAL A 140 -13.62 -46.02 -28.36
C VAL A 140 -13.35 -45.23 -29.63
N ASP A 141 -14.37 -44.59 -30.21
CA ASP A 141 -14.19 -43.74 -31.38
C ASP A 141 -13.38 -42.50 -31.03
N VAL A 142 -12.33 -42.20 -31.83
CA VAL A 142 -11.40 -41.11 -31.57
C VAL A 142 -12.09 -39.73 -31.51
N SER A 143 -13.11 -39.51 -32.36
CA SER A 143 -13.85 -38.23 -32.41
C SER A 143 -14.75 -38.08 -31.19
N VAL A 144 -15.44 -39.13 -30.78
CA VAL A 144 -16.29 -39.15 -29.60
C VAL A 144 -15.44 -39.03 -28.32
N GLY A 145 -14.36 -39.80 -28.20
CA GLY A 145 -13.42 -39.76 -27.09
C GLY A 145 -12.80 -38.36 -26.91
N THR A 146 -12.37 -37.75 -28.03
CA THR A 146 -11.88 -36.36 -28.01
C THR A 146 -12.93 -35.39 -27.52
N SER A 147 -14.20 -35.52 -27.94
CA SER A 147 -15.30 -34.68 -27.50
C SER A 147 -15.70 -34.93 -26.05
N LEU A 148 -15.53 -36.11 -25.54
CA LEU A 148 -15.69 -36.44 -24.10
C LEU A 148 -14.61 -35.80 -23.25
N VAL A 149 -13.35 -35.78 -23.70
CA VAL A 149 -12.25 -35.06 -23.03
C VAL A 149 -12.54 -33.57 -22.98
N ASP A 150 -12.88 -32.93 -24.10
CA ASP A 150 -13.22 -31.50 -24.18
C ASP A 150 -14.42 -31.13 -23.29
N MET A 151 -15.49 -31.92 -23.33
CA MET A 151 -16.67 -31.72 -22.51
C MET A 151 -16.36 -31.79 -21.01
N ASN A 152 -15.63 -32.83 -20.56
CA ASN A 152 -15.28 -33.00 -19.15
C ASN A 152 -14.36 -31.86 -18.67
N MET A 153 -13.43 -31.38 -19.49
CA MET A 153 -12.61 -30.22 -19.18
C MET A 153 -13.45 -28.95 -19.00
N LYS A 154 -14.43 -28.70 -19.88
CA LYS A 154 -15.37 -27.57 -19.76
C LYS A 154 -16.27 -27.65 -18.52
N PHE A 155 -16.48 -28.83 -17.97
CA PHE A 155 -17.23 -29.06 -16.72
C PHE A 155 -16.37 -28.94 -15.46
N ASP A 156 -15.11 -28.54 -15.56
CA ASP A 156 -14.11 -28.51 -14.49
C ASP A 156 -13.81 -29.91 -13.90
N ASN A 157 -14.13 -30.95 -14.65
CA ASN A 157 -13.94 -32.35 -14.22
C ASN A 157 -12.66 -32.96 -14.81
N VAL A 158 -11.54 -32.38 -14.37
CA VAL A 158 -10.19 -32.72 -14.86
C VAL A 158 -9.88 -34.24 -14.74
N LYS A 159 -10.31 -34.84 -13.62
CA LYS A 159 -10.02 -36.26 -13.35
C LYS A 159 -10.68 -37.21 -14.36
N ASP A 160 -11.95 -36.97 -14.67
CA ASP A 160 -12.68 -37.79 -15.64
C ASP A 160 -12.19 -37.51 -17.06
N ALA A 161 -11.82 -36.25 -17.40
CA ALA A 161 -11.22 -35.94 -18.69
C ALA A 161 -9.91 -36.73 -18.91
N LYS A 162 -9.02 -36.74 -17.91
CA LYS A 162 -7.76 -37.46 -17.97
C LYS A 162 -7.99 -38.97 -18.07
N ARG A 163 -8.95 -39.52 -17.30
CA ARG A 163 -9.31 -40.91 -17.35
C ARG A 163 -9.77 -41.33 -18.74
N VAL A 164 -10.69 -40.59 -19.36
CA VAL A 164 -11.14 -40.85 -20.73
C VAL A 164 -9.96 -40.82 -21.70
N PHE A 165 -9.07 -39.82 -21.53
CA PHE A 165 -7.87 -39.69 -22.37
C PHE A 165 -6.94 -40.91 -22.20
N ASP A 166 -6.69 -41.36 -20.98
CA ASP A 166 -5.80 -42.47 -20.70
C ASP A 166 -6.38 -43.81 -21.24
N GLU A 167 -7.71 -44.00 -21.18
CA GLU A 167 -8.44 -45.16 -21.67
C GLU A 167 -8.54 -45.25 -23.21
N MET A 168 -8.28 -44.14 -23.93
CA MET A 168 -8.29 -44.16 -25.40
C MET A 168 -7.08 -44.92 -25.97
N GLU A 169 -7.32 -45.92 -26.80
CA GLU A 169 -6.26 -46.69 -27.48
C GLU A 169 -5.53 -45.85 -28.54
N VAL A 170 -6.28 -45.10 -29.32
CA VAL A 170 -5.74 -44.24 -30.39
C VAL A 170 -5.98 -42.76 -30.04
N LYS A 171 -4.90 -41.99 -30.01
CA LYS A 171 -4.93 -40.57 -29.71
C LYS A 171 -4.35 -39.76 -30.86
N ASN A 172 -5.16 -38.89 -31.47
CA ASN A 172 -4.70 -38.00 -32.51
C ASN A 172 -4.26 -36.64 -31.97
N VAL A 173 -3.69 -35.79 -32.82
CA VAL A 173 -3.22 -34.47 -32.44
C VAL A 173 -4.34 -33.61 -31.80
N VAL A 174 -5.60 -33.81 -32.23
CA VAL A 174 -6.74 -33.03 -31.66
C VAL A 174 -7.03 -33.47 -30.22
N THR A 175 -6.97 -34.79 -29.96
CA THR A 175 -7.16 -35.34 -28.59
C THR A 175 -6.14 -34.74 -27.61
N TRP A 176 -4.87 -34.80 -28.00
CA TRP A 176 -3.79 -34.19 -27.18
C TRP A 176 -3.97 -32.67 -26.97
N THR A 177 -4.34 -31.95 -28.05
CA THR A 177 -4.59 -30.51 -27.98
C THR A 177 -5.78 -30.16 -27.09
N SER A 178 -6.86 -31.00 -27.15
CA SER A 178 -8.05 -30.79 -26.30
C SER A 178 -7.72 -30.96 -24.81
N LEU A 179 -6.97 -31.99 -24.47
CA LEU A 179 -6.52 -32.22 -23.09
C LEU A 179 -5.61 -31.07 -22.61
N LEU A 180 -4.62 -30.71 -23.42
CA LEU A 180 -3.68 -29.60 -23.12
C LEU A 180 -4.43 -28.28 -22.93
N SER A 181 -5.30 -27.91 -23.86
CA SER A 181 -6.10 -26.68 -23.78
C SER A 181 -7.01 -26.68 -22.55
N GLY A 182 -7.55 -27.83 -22.16
CA GLY A 182 -8.34 -27.98 -20.96
C GLY A 182 -7.54 -27.70 -19.69
N TYR A 183 -6.33 -28.22 -19.58
CA TYR A 183 -5.43 -27.90 -18.45
C TYR A 183 -5.08 -26.42 -18.38
N VAL A 184 -4.80 -25.81 -19.55
CA VAL A 184 -4.52 -24.35 -19.62
C VAL A 184 -5.70 -23.53 -19.13
N GLN A 185 -6.94 -23.90 -19.52
CA GLN A 185 -8.16 -23.20 -19.07
C GLN A 185 -8.39 -23.32 -17.56
N GLN A 186 -7.95 -24.43 -16.96
CA GLN A 186 -8.03 -24.65 -15.51
C GLN A 186 -6.85 -24.02 -14.72
N GLY A 187 -5.89 -23.42 -15.42
CA GLY A 187 -4.69 -22.84 -14.79
C GLY A 187 -3.66 -23.88 -14.32
N LEU A 188 -3.78 -25.11 -14.76
CA LEU A 188 -2.90 -26.23 -14.45
C LEU A 188 -1.74 -26.25 -15.47
N VAL A 189 -0.83 -25.28 -15.31
CA VAL A 189 0.24 -25.03 -16.30
C VAL A 189 1.26 -26.17 -16.36
N GLU A 190 1.63 -26.73 -15.22
CA GLU A 190 2.62 -27.80 -15.14
C GLU A 190 2.10 -29.07 -15.85
N GLU A 191 0.86 -29.44 -15.60
CA GLU A 191 0.20 -30.58 -16.23
C GLU A 191 0.03 -30.37 -17.76
N ALA A 192 -0.28 -29.14 -18.18
CA ALA A 192 -0.35 -28.82 -19.61
C ALA A 192 1.01 -29.00 -20.31
N LEU A 193 2.10 -28.60 -19.67
CA LEU A 193 3.46 -28.78 -20.20
C LEU A 193 3.88 -30.25 -20.20
N GLU A 194 3.51 -31.01 -19.18
CA GLU A 194 3.73 -32.45 -19.18
C GLU A 194 3.04 -33.14 -20.36
N VAL A 195 1.78 -32.77 -20.63
CA VAL A 195 1.03 -33.32 -21.79
C VAL A 195 1.72 -32.94 -23.12
N PHE A 196 2.24 -31.72 -23.23
CA PHE A 196 2.98 -31.32 -24.44
C PHE A 196 4.26 -32.12 -24.64
N ILE A 197 5.01 -32.36 -23.57
CA ILE A 197 6.23 -33.22 -23.60
C ILE A 197 5.86 -34.65 -23.96
N CYS A 198 4.84 -35.23 -23.33
CA CYS A 198 4.37 -36.59 -23.62
C CYS A 198 3.92 -36.71 -25.06
N MET A 199 3.20 -35.76 -25.63
CA MET A 199 2.82 -35.73 -27.06
C MET A 199 4.05 -35.84 -27.97
N GLY A 200 5.13 -35.13 -27.64
CA GLY A 200 6.40 -35.19 -28.39
C GLY A 200 7.11 -36.55 -28.25
N THR A 201 7.06 -37.17 -27.09
CA THR A 201 7.66 -38.51 -26.86
C THR A 201 6.90 -39.63 -27.57
N GLU A 202 5.58 -39.48 -27.75
CA GLU A 202 4.74 -40.39 -28.54
C GLU A 202 4.88 -40.15 -30.07
N GLY A 203 5.74 -39.25 -30.48
CA GLY A 203 6.00 -38.95 -31.89
C GLY A 203 4.90 -38.18 -32.62
N ILE A 204 3.91 -37.65 -31.91
CA ILE A 204 2.82 -36.86 -32.47
C ILE A 204 3.28 -35.40 -32.63
N LYS A 205 3.26 -34.93 -33.86
CA LYS A 205 3.70 -33.54 -34.18
C LYS A 205 2.65 -32.52 -33.73
N PRO A 206 3.03 -31.51 -32.91
CA PRO A 206 2.13 -30.44 -32.54
C PRO A 206 1.61 -29.68 -33.76
N ASN A 207 0.35 -29.30 -33.73
CA ASN A 207 -0.24 -28.41 -34.73
C ASN A 207 -0.25 -26.95 -34.29
N PRO A 208 -0.62 -25.96 -35.13
CA PRO A 208 -0.66 -24.56 -34.72
C PRO A 208 -1.53 -24.28 -33.49
N PHE A 209 -2.61 -25.02 -33.29
CA PHE A 209 -3.47 -24.87 -32.11
C PHE A 209 -2.82 -25.41 -30.83
N THR A 210 -2.06 -26.49 -30.95
CA THR A 210 -1.24 -27.01 -29.84
C THR A 210 -0.24 -25.96 -29.37
N TYR A 211 0.51 -25.38 -30.31
CA TYR A 211 1.46 -24.30 -29.98
C TYR A 211 0.79 -23.08 -29.37
N ALA A 212 -0.36 -22.65 -29.92
CA ALA A 212 -1.13 -21.55 -29.38
C ALA A 212 -1.56 -21.80 -27.93
N ALA A 213 -2.00 -23.01 -27.61
CA ALA A 213 -2.38 -23.39 -26.26
C ALA A 213 -1.15 -23.41 -25.31
N VAL A 214 -0.01 -23.95 -25.76
CA VAL A 214 1.23 -23.95 -25.00
C VAL A 214 1.71 -22.54 -24.68
N PHE A 215 1.70 -21.63 -25.64
CA PHE A 215 2.06 -20.23 -25.41
C PHE A 215 1.09 -19.52 -24.46
N GLY A 216 -0.20 -19.89 -24.51
CA GLY A 216 -1.19 -19.45 -23.54
C GLY A 216 -0.81 -19.85 -22.11
N ALA A 217 -0.35 -21.09 -21.91
CA ALA A 217 0.14 -21.59 -20.63
C ALA A 217 1.45 -20.89 -20.16
N LEU A 218 2.36 -20.63 -21.08
CA LEU A 218 3.67 -20.03 -20.81
C LEU A 218 3.66 -18.48 -20.71
N SER A 219 2.49 -17.86 -20.71
CA SER A 219 2.35 -16.40 -20.67
C SER A 219 2.68 -15.76 -19.32
N ASP A 220 3.04 -16.55 -18.31
CA ASP A 220 3.49 -16.05 -17.01
C ASP A 220 4.99 -15.70 -17.04
N TYR A 221 5.38 -14.67 -16.30
CA TYR A 221 6.75 -14.12 -16.31
C TYR A 221 7.83 -15.16 -16.01
N ASP A 222 7.57 -16.03 -15.04
CA ASP A 222 8.54 -17.04 -14.61
C ASP A 222 8.75 -18.18 -15.64
N MET A 223 7.90 -18.27 -16.67
CA MET A 223 7.94 -19.31 -17.69
C MET A 223 8.50 -18.85 -19.05
N ILE A 224 8.90 -17.58 -19.17
CA ILE A 224 9.32 -16.99 -20.46
C ILE A 224 10.52 -17.69 -21.10
N ALA A 225 11.45 -18.22 -20.31
CA ALA A 225 12.59 -18.98 -20.82
C ALA A 225 12.15 -20.27 -21.55
N LYS A 226 11.13 -20.96 -21.05
CA LYS A 226 10.52 -22.11 -21.72
C LYS A 226 9.74 -21.69 -22.97
N GLY A 227 9.03 -20.54 -22.88
CA GLY A 227 8.32 -19.95 -24.03
C GLY A 227 9.25 -19.65 -25.19
N SER A 228 10.42 -19.08 -24.92
CA SER A 228 11.44 -18.79 -25.96
C SER A 228 12.00 -20.07 -26.60
N GLN A 229 12.15 -21.16 -25.86
CA GLN A 229 12.57 -22.46 -26.38
C GLN A 229 11.52 -23.04 -27.34
N VAL A 230 10.24 -23.03 -26.95
CA VAL A 230 9.14 -23.48 -27.80
C VAL A 230 9.00 -22.56 -29.03
N HIS A 231 9.22 -21.26 -28.91
CA HIS A 231 9.24 -20.34 -30.04
C HIS A 231 10.31 -20.71 -31.06
N ALA A 232 11.53 -21.04 -30.59
CA ALA A 232 12.61 -21.53 -31.47
C ALA A 232 12.20 -22.82 -32.22
N GLU A 233 11.45 -23.72 -31.60
CA GLU A 233 10.92 -24.92 -32.22
C GLU A 233 9.86 -24.59 -33.29
N VAL A 234 8.95 -23.67 -33.01
CA VAL A 234 7.94 -23.16 -33.95
C VAL A 234 8.58 -22.57 -35.21
N ILE A 235 9.67 -21.82 -35.06
CA ILE A 235 10.43 -21.27 -36.19
C ILE A 235 11.01 -22.40 -37.05
N LYS A 236 11.63 -23.41 -36.43
CA LYS A 236 12.22 -24.57 -37.14
C LYS A 236 11.15 -25.37 -37.91
N ASN A 237 9.95 -25.50 -37.33
CA ASN A 237 8.86 -26.26 -37.94
C ASN A 237 8.01 -25.46 -38.95
N GLY A 238 8.38 -24.21 -39.25
CA GLY A 238 7.66 -23.34 -40.16
C GLY A 238 6.25 -22.90 -39.72
N SER A 239 5.87 -23.18 -38.48
CA SER A 239 4.54 -22.87 -37.94
C SER A 239 4.33 -21.40 -37.58
N LYS A 240 5.33 -20.56 -37.73
CA LYS A 240 5.29 -19.13 -37.42
C LYS A 240 4.36 -18.31 -38.34
N PHE A 241 3.99 -18.84 -39.49
CA PHE A 241 3.12 -18.18 -40.47
C PHE A 241 1.63 -18.29 -40.17
N TYR A 242 1.26 -19.05 -39.13
CA TYR A 242 -0.14 -19.19 -38.73
C TYR A 242 -0.54 -18.11 -37.74
N ASN A 243 -1.55 -17.30 -38.06
CA ASN A 243 -2.02 -16.20 -37.17
C ASN A 243 -2.30 -16.63 -35.73
N PRO A 244 -2.95 -17.77 -35.46
CA PRO A 244 -3.16 -18.22 -34.07
C PRO A 244 -1.88 -18.37 -33.26
N VAL A 245 -0.81 -18.85 -33.86
CA VAL A 245 0.51 -19.02 -33.20
C VAL A 245 1.13 -17.65 -32.93
N SER A 246 1.17 -16.79 -33.96
CA SER A 246 1.70 -15.44 -33.84
C SER A 246 0.96 -14.61 -32.81
N ASN A 247 -0.39 -14.70 -32.79
CA ASN A 247 -1.23 -14.01 -31.80
C ASN A 247 -0.93 -14.47 -30.38
N SER A 248 -0.74 -15.78 -30.16
CA SER A 248 -0.40 -16.31 -28.84
C SER A 248 1.01 -15.95 -28.41
N LEU A 249 1.98 -15.89 -29.34
CA LEU A 249 3.33 -15.40 -29.10
C LEU A 249 3.33 -13.92 -28.72
N ILE A 250 2.61 -13.06 -29.45
CA ILE A 250 2.43 -11.64 -29.12
C ILE A 250 1.91 -11.50 -27.69
N ASN A 251 0.86 -12.25 -27.34
CA ASN A 251 0.28 -12.20 -26.00
C ASN A 251 1.26 -12.67 -24.93
N MET A 252 2.00 -13.76 -25.16
CA MET A 252 3.00 -14.30 -24.24
C MET A 252 4.13 -13.28 -23.98
N TYR A 253 4.75 -12.76 -25.01
CA TYR A 253 5.85 -11.79 -24.87
C TYR A 253 5.35 -10.47 -24.25
N ALA A 254 4.19 -9.96 -24.68
CA ALA A 254 3.63 -8.74 -24.12
C ALA A 254 3.28 -8.86 -22.64
N LYS A 255 2.71 -9.99 -22.21
CA LYS A 255 2.42 -10.26 -20.78
C LYS A 255 3.68 -10.38 -19.93
N SER A 256 4.76 -10.92 -20.51
CA SER A 256 6.06 -11.05 -19.83
C SER A 256 6.89 -9.75 -19.84
N GLY A 257 6.34 -8.64 -20.36
CA GLY A 257 7.04 -7.36 -20.44
C GLY A 257 8.02 -7.23 -21.61
N MET A 258 8.18 -8.27 -22.42
CA MET A 258 9.08 -8.28 -23.60
C MET A 258 8.36 -7.70 -24.82
N VAL A 259 8.09 -6.40 -24.75
CA VAL A 259 7.24 -5.72 -25.75
C VAL A 259 7.91 -5.64 -27.11
N GLN A 260 9.24 -5.57 -27.16
CA GLN A 260 9.98 -5.47 -28.43
C GLN A 260 9.85 -6.76 -29.24
N GLU A 261 9.98 -7.91 -28.59
CA GLU A 261 9.80 -9.22 -29.21
C GLU A 261 8.38 -9.42 -29.72
N ALA A 262 7.37 -8.96 -28.95
CA ALA A 262 5.98 -8.97 -29.40
C ALA A 262 5.78 -8.11 -30.66
N ARG A 263 6.44 -6.94 -30.71
CA ARG A 263 6.41 -6.03 -31.86
C ARG A 263 7.06 -6.64 -33.11
N ASP A 264 8.21 -7.29 -32.93
CA ASP A 264 8.94 -7.92 -34.03
C ASP A 264 8.12 -9.05 -34.66
N ILE A 265 7.39 -9.82 -33.84
CA ILE A 265 6.46 -10.83 -34.34
C ILE A 265 5.30 -10.16 -35.08
N PHE A 266 4.68 -9.14 -34.50
CA PHE A 266 3.55 -8.44 -35.08
C PHE A 266 3.91 -7.81 -36.44
N THR A 267 5.08 -7.15 -36.55
CA THR A 267 5.55 -6.55 -37.79
C THR A 267 5.90 -7.58 -38.85
N GLY A 268 6.43 -8.74 -38.43
CA GLY A 268 6.79 -9.86 -39.31
C GLY A 268 5.62 -10.69 -39.83
N MET A 269 4.35 -10.43 -39.37
CA MET A 269 3.19 -11.13 -39.88
C MET A 269 2.82 -10.64 -41.30
N GLU A 270 2.64 -11.58 -42.23
CA GLU A 270 2.23 -11.27 -43.61
C GLU A 270 0.79 -10.74 -43.69
N SER A 271 -0.12 -11.33 -42.93
CA SER A 271 -1.51 -10.87 -42.80
C SER A 271 -1.84 -10.68 -41.32
N LYS A 272 -2.43 -9.55 -40.97
CA LYS A 272 -2.82 -9.21 -39.61
C LYS A 272 -4.34 -9.23 -39.49
N ASP A 273 -4.87 -10.11 -38.65
CA ASP A 273 -6.31 -10.15 -38.36
C ASP A 273 -6.65 -9.22 -37.16
N VAL A 274 -7.96 -9.07 -36.90
CA VAL A 274 -8.46 -8.27 -35.77
C VAL A 274 -7.85 -8.69 -34.44
N VAL A 275 -7.55 -9.98 -34.28
CA VAL A 275 -6.97 -10.54 -33.03
C VAL A 275 -5.52 -10.14 -32.90
N SER A 276 -4.75 -10.13 -33.99
CA SER A 276 -3.35 -9.67 -33.99
C SER A 276 -3.24 -8.21 -33.54
N TRP A 277 -4.04 -7.33 -34.16
CA TRP A 277 -4.07 -5.92 -33.79
C TRP A 277 -4.48 -5.71 -32.32
N ASN A 278 -5.58 -6.36 -31.92
CA ASN A 278 -6.04 -6.26 -30.53
C ASN A 278 -5.02 -6.80 -29.52
N GLY A 279 -4.37 -7.92 -29.82
CA GLY A 279 -3.32 -8.51 -28.98
C GLY A 279 -2.14 -7.57 -28.78
N MET A 280 -1.65 -6.94 -29.87
CA MET A 280 -0.56 -5.99 -29.78
C MET A 280 -0.94 -4.70 -29.05
N ILE A 281 -2.13 -4.13 -29.37
CA ILE A 281 -2.65 -2.94 -28.68
C ILE A 281 -2.82 -3.22 -27.19
N ALA A 282 -3.44 -4.36 -26.83
CA ALA A 282 -3.63 -4.74 -25.43
C ALA A 282 -2.29 -4.96 -24.70
N GLY A 283 -1.32 -5.55 -25.40
CA GLY A 283 0.03 -5.73 -24.88
C GLY A 283 0.73 -4.40 -24.58
N LEU A 284 0.63 -3.42 -25.47
CA LEU A 284 1.19 -2.08 -25.24
C LEU A 284 0.54 -1.40 -24.05
N VAL A 285 -0.79 -1.44 -23.96
CA VAL A 285 -1.55 -0.85 -22.83
C VAL A 285 -1.22 -1.53 -21.50
N ALA A 286 -1.06 -2.85 -21.49
CA ALA A 286 -0.68 -3.58 -20.29
C ALA A 286 0.73 -3.21 -19.76
N ASN A 287 1.62 -2.80 -20.66
CA ASN A 287 2.98 -2.36 -20.32
C ASN A 287 3.11 -0.83 -20.16
N GLY A 288 2.00 -0.09 -20.12
CA GLY A 288 1.99 1.37 -19.91
C GLY A 288 2.45 2.20 -21.11
N LEU A 289 2.60 1.59 -22.28
CA LEU A 289 2.97 2.26 -23.55
C LEU A 289 1.73 2.81 -24.27
N ASP A 290 0.92 3.57 -23.51
CA ASP A 290 -0.41 4.00 -23.94
C ASP A 290 -0.39 4.89 -25.18
N LYS A 291 0.64 5.73 -25.37
CA LYS A 291 0.77 6.59 -26.56
C LYS A 291 0.97 5.75 -27.83
N GLU A 292 1.85 4.76 -27.76
CA GLU A 292 2.13 3.86 -28.88
C GLU A 292 0.92 2.98 -29.20
N ALA A 293 0.15 2.58 -28.19
CA ALA A 293 -1.12 1.86 -28.39
C ALA A 293 -2.14 2.69 -29.17
N LEU A 294 -2.22 4.00 -28.92
CA LEU A 294 -3.08 4.92 -29.65
C LEU A 294 -2.61 5.13 -31.10
N GLU A 295 -1.32 5.24 -31.33
CA GLU A 295 -0.75 5.32 -32.68
C GLU A 295 -1.05 4.04 -33.46
N LEU A 296 -0.86 2.88 -32.84
CA LEU A 296 -1.16 1.60 -33.47
C LEU A 296 -2.67 1.45 -33.78
N PHE A 297 -3.54 1.95 -32.91
CA PHE A 297 -4.98 2.00 -33.16
C PHE A 297 -5.33 2.89 -34.35
N GLN A 298 -4.67 4.01 -34.54
CA GLN A 298 -4.86 4.86 -35.71
C GLN A 298 -4.44 4.10 -36.97
N ASN A 299 -3.31 3.42 -36.99
CA ASN A 299 -2.85 2.60 -38.11
C ASN A 299 -3.85 1.49 -38.46
N MET A 300 -4.39 0.78 -37.44
CA MET A 300 -5.44 -0.21 -37.62
C MET A 300 -6.66 0.36 -38.34
N ARG A 301 -7.05 1.60 -37.99
CA ARG A 301 -8.16 2.28 -38.63
C ARG A 301 -7.88 2.66 -40.11
N PHE A 302 -6.62 3.09 -40.39
CA PHE A 302 -6.21 3.41 -41.77
C PHE A 302 -6.26 2.17 -42.68
N GLU A 303 -5.96 0.99 -42.14
CA GLU A 303 -6.08 -0.28 -42.86
C GLU A 303 -7.54 -0.77 -43.03
N GLY A 304 -8.52 -0.02 -42.51
CA GLY A 304 -9.94 -0.33 -42.66
C GLY A 304 -10.43 -1.55 -41.89
N ILE A 305 -9.71 -1.96 -40.83
CA ILE A 305 -10.06 -3.14 -40.04
C ILE A 305 -11.23 -2.83 -39.12
N LEU A 306 -12.19 -3.75 -39.04
CA LEU A 306 -13.41 -3.62 -38.25
C LEU A 306 -13.06 -3.51 -36.75
N LEU A 307 -13.55 -2.45 -36.11
CA LEU A 307 -13.35 -2.21 -34.67
C LEU A 307 -14.35 -3.05 -33.87
N THR A 308 -13.80 -3.78 -32.91
CA THR A 308 -14.59 -4.62 -32.01
C THR A 308 -14.82 -3.94 -30.66
N ARG A 309 -15.78 -4.45 -29.88
CA ARG A 309 -16.04 -3.99 -28.50
C ARG A 309 -14.76 -4.03 -27.62
N LEU A 310 -13.95 -5.06 -27.80
CA LEU A 310 -12.74 -5.26 -27.01
C LEU A 310 -11.68 -4.19 -27.32
N ILE A 311 -11.52 -3.83 -28.58
CA ILE A 311 -10.58 -2.77 -29.00
C ILE A 311 -11.00 -1.43 -28.40
N TYR A 312 -12.29 -1.07 -28.47
CA TYR A 312 -12.77 0.17 -27.86
C TYR A 312 -12.49 0.22 -26.35
N ALA A 313 -12.79 -0.87 -25.60
CA ALA A 313 -12.53 -0.93 -24.18
C ALA A 313 -11.04 -0.76 -23.85
N THR A 314 -10.15 -1.38 -24.64
CA THR A 314 -8.70 -1.30 -24.46
C THR A 314 -8.17 0.11 -24.75
N ILE A 315 -8.60 0.73 -25.83
CA ILE A 315 -8.17 2.09 -26.22
C ILE A 315 -8.72 3.15 -25.25
N ILE A 316 -9.96 3.01 -24.78
CA ILE A 316 -10.51 3.90 -23.76
C ILE A 316 -9.68 3.80 -22.46
N LYS A 317 -9.21 2.60 -22.10
CA LYS A 317 -8.33 2.40 -20.95
C LYS A 317 -6.99 3.12 -21.14
N ALA A 318 -6.36 3.03 -22.33
CA ALA A 318 -5.15 3.76 -22.66
C ALA A 318 -5.35 5.28 -22.57
N CYS A 319 -6.45 5.78 -23.15
CA CYS A 319 -6.84 7.18 -23.06
C CYS A 319 -7.00 7.66 -21.60
N ALA A 320 -7.62 6.82 -20.75
CA ALA A 320 -7.80 7.10 -19.34
C ALA A 320 -6.46 7.21 -18.58
N SER A 321 -5.44 6.47 -18.99
CA SER A 321 -4.10 6.52 -18.38
C SER A 321 -3.36 7.81 -18.74
N ILE A 322 -3.49 8.28 -19.99
CA ILE A 322 -2.87 9.54 -20.46
C ILE A 322 -3.59 10.77 -19.90
N LYS A 323 -4.83 10.62 -19.43
CA LYS A 323 -5.71 11.70 -18.91
C LYS A 323 -6.07 12.75 -19.99
N GLU A 324 -6.17 12.37 -21.24
CA GLU A 324 -6.58 13.26 -22.32
C GLU A 324 -8.10 13.28 -22.52
N PHE A 325 -8.73 14.33 -22.03
CA PHE A 325 -10.18 14.50 -22.08
C PHE A 325 -10.75 14.64 -23.52
N SER A 326 -10.05 15.37 -24.41
CA SER A 326 -10.46 15.54 -25.81
C SER A 326 -10.56 14.21 -26.55
N LEU A 327 -9.60 13.33 -26.31
CA LEU A 327 -9.57 12.00 -26.91
C LEU A 327 -10.69 11.09 -26.36
N ALA A 328 -10.97 11.17 -25.06
CA ALA A 328 -12.08 10.43 -24.46
C ALA A 328 -13.43 10.79 -25.12
N ARG A 329 -13.67 12.07 -25.38
CA ARG A 329 -14.88 12.55 -26.09
C ARG A 329 -14.93 12.07 -27.56
N GLN A 330 -13.80 12.09 -28.26
CA GLN A 330 -13.74 11.57 -29.64
C GLN A 330 -14.04 10.07 -29.69
N LEU A 331 -13.49 9.28 -28.77
CA LEU A 331 -13.76 7.85 -28.64
C LEU A 331 -15.24 7.60 -28.30
N GLN A 332 -15.84 8.37 -27.43
CA GLN A 332 -17.27 8.28 -27.13
C GLN A 332 -18.12 8.52 -28.42
N CYS A 333 -17.81 9.54 -29.20
CA CYS A 333 -18.51 9.79 -30.45
C CYS A 333 -18.36 8.63 -31.46
N GLN A 334 -17.20 7.97 -31.46
CA GLN A 334 -16.98 6.80 -32.33
C GLN A 334 -17.76 5.58 -31.84
N VAL A 335 -17.80 5.34 -30.54
CA VAL A 335 -18.59 4.27 -29.92
C VAL A 335 -20.07 4.44 -30.25
N LEU A 336 -20.59 5.68 -30.17
CA LEU A 336 -21.96 6.00 -30.54
C LEU A 336 -22.25 5.68 -32.04
N LYS A 337 -21.35 6.08 -32.96
CA LYS A 337 -21.48 5.81 -34.38
C LYS A 337 -21.39 4.33 -34.72
N SER A 338 -20.65 3.55 -33.96
CA SER A 338 -20.47 2.10 -34.13
C SER A 338 -21.59 1.27 -33.52
N GLY A 339 -22.55 1.88 -32.81
CA GLY A 339 -23.68 1.19 -32.19
C GLY A 339 -23.34 0.41 -30.92
N PHE A 340 -22.15 0.64 -30.33
CA PHE A 340 -21.69 -0.03 -29.09
C PHE A 340 -21.99 0.76 -27.80
N ASP A 341 -22.77 1.83 -27.90
CA ASP A 341 -23.05 2.71 -26.75
C ASP A 341 -23.90 2.06 -25.65
N PHE A 342 -24.60 0.97 -25.94
CA PHE A 342 -25.35 0.19 -24.94
C PHE A 342 -24.52 -0.88 -24.23
N ASP A 343 -23.27 -1.09 -24.64
CA ASP A 343 -22.40 -2.07 -23.99
C ASP A 343 -21.93 -1.55 -22.62
N VAL A 344 -22.24 -2.32 -21.54
CA VAL A 344 -21.94 -1.93 -20.15
C VAL A 344 -20.44 -1.81 -19.92
N ASN A 345 -19.62 -2.65 -20.56
CA ASN A 345 -18.17 -2.65 -20.37
C ASN A 345 -17.55 -1.40 -21.00
N ILE A 346 -17.98 -1.03 -22.20
CA ILE A 346 -17.50 0.17 -22.89
C ILE A 346 -17.92 1.42 -22.11
N ARG A 347 -19.16 1.50 -21.64
CA ARG A 347 -19.64 2.62 -20.83
C ARG A 347 -18.89 2.72 -19.50
N THR A 348 -18.64 1.59 -18.83
CA THR A 348 -17.84 1.58 -17.59
C THR A 348 -16.41 2.05 -17.88
N SER A 349 -15.81 1.67 -19.00
CA SER A 349 -14.48 2.16 -19.40
C SER A 349 -14.48 3.66 -19.67
N LEU A 350 -15.52 4.19 -20.33
CA LEU A 350 -15.71 5.64 -20.54
C LEU A 350 -15.90 6.38 -19.22
N MET A 351 -16.70 5.85 -18.28
CA MET A 351 -16.84 6.42 -16.94
C MET A 351 -15.50 6.55 -16.24
N VAL A 352 -14.67 5.51 -16.28
CA VAL A 352 -13.33 5.52 -15.70
C VAL A 352 -12.44 6.55 -16.41
N ALA A 353 -12.52 6.68 -17.73
CA ALA A 353 -11.76 7.66 -18.48
C ALA A 353 -12.16 9.10 -18.11
N TYR A 354 -13.45 9.39 -18.05
CA TYR A 354 -13.95 10.70 -17.62
C TYR A 354 -13.54 11.04 -16.18
N SER A 355 -13.66 10.07 -15.26
CA SER A 355 -13.25 10.30 -13.85
C SER A 355 -11.75 10.55 -13.71
N LYS A 356 -10.90 9.84 -14.47
CA LYS A 356 -9.45 10.06 -14.46
C LYS A 356 -9.03 11.41 -15.07
N CYS A 357 -9.85 11.92 -16.01
CA CYS A 357 -9.70 13.27 -16.58
C CYS A 357 -10.29 14.38 -15.70
N GLY A 358 -10.87 14.05 -14.55
CA GLY A 358 -11.47 15.03 -13.63
C GLY A 358 -12.93 15.40 -13.94
N ASP A 359 -13.51 14.93 -15.03
CA ASP A 359 -14.93 15.20 -15.38
C ASP A 359 -15.87 14.20 -14.70
N MET A 360 -16.16 14.46 -13.42
CA MET A 360 -17.04 13.61 -12.63
C MET A 360 -18.51 13.75 -13.04
N ASP A 361 -18.92 14.87 -13.59
CA ASP A 361 -20.31 15.08 -14.07
C ASP A 361 -20.57 14.27 -15.34
N GLY A 362 -19.61 14.25 -16.29
CA GLY A 362 -19.64 13.39 -17.46
C GLY A 362 -19.66 11.90 -17.08
N SER A 363 -18.80 11.50 -16.12
CA SER A 363 -18.75 10.14 -15.59
C SER A 363 -20.09 9.72 -14.96
N PHE A 364 -20.72 10.59 -14.16
CA PHE A 364 -22.00 10.32 -13.50
C PHE A 364 -23.16 10.22 -14.52
N LYS A 365 -23.18 11.07 -15.54
CA LYS A 365 -24.15 10.96 -16.63
C LYS A 365 -24.07 9.60 -17.33
N MET A 366 -22.85 9.12 -17.61
CA MET A 366 -22.66 7.78 -18.19
C MET A 366 -23.18 6.69 -17.25
N PHE A 367 -22.92 6.81 -15.94
CA PHE A 367 -23.43 5.88 -14.94
C PHE A 367 -24.98 5.81 -14.92
N GLU A 368 -25.66 6.95 -14.99
CA GLU A 368 -27.13 6.98 -15.01
C GLU A 368 -27.71 6.36 -16.29
N THR A 369 -27.03 6.51 -17.45
CA THR A 369 -27.52 5.92 -18.70
C THR A 369 -27.55 4.38 -18.70
N ILE A 370 -26.75 3.73 -17.87
CA ILE A 370 -26.76 2.26 -17.70
C ILE A 370 -27.63 1.79 -16.51
N ARG A 371 -28.48 2.64 -15.96
CA ARG A 371 -29.21 2.41 -14.69
C ARG A 371 -29.92 1.05 -14.58
N LYS A 372 -30.40 0.49 -15.70
CA LYS A 372 -31.09 -0.81 -15.74
C LYS A 372 -30.13 -2.01 -15.80
N SER A 373 -28.90 -1.81 -16.21
CA SER A 373 -27.87 -2.85 -16.40
C SER A 373 -26.62 -2.63 -15.55
N GLN A 374 -26.72 -1.78 -14.53
CA GLN A 374 -25.64 -1.53 -13.59
C GLN A 374 -25.25 -2.82 -12.86
N ASN A 375 -23.98 -3.07 -12.79
CA ASN A 375 -23.37 -4.20 -12.06
C ASN A 375 -22.39 -3.70 -11.00
N VAL A 376 -21.89 -4.62 -10.17
CA VAL A 376 -20.94 -4.28 -9.11
C VAL A 376 -19.69 -3.52 -9.64
N ILE A 377 -19.28 -3.80 -10.89
CA ILE A 377 -18.11 -3.17 -11.51
C ILE A 377 -18.36 -1.68 -11.77
N SER A 378 -19.53 -1.33 -12.34
CA SER A 378 -19.88 0.07 -12.62
C SER A 378 -20.05 0.90 -11.34
N TRP A 379 -20.65 0.33 -10.30
CA TRP A 379 -20.76 0.98 -8.98
C TRP A 379 -19.39 1.19 -8.34
N THR A 380 -18.53 0.17 -8.35
CA THR A 380 -17.16 0.26 -7.80
C THR A 380 -16.33 1.29 -8.59
N ALA A 381 -16.46 1.33 -9.91
CA ALA A 381 -15.78 2.33 -10.74
C ALA A 381 -16.21 3.76 -10.38
N MET A 382 -17.52 3.99 -10.13
CA MET A 382 -18.03 5.29 -9.73
C MET A 382 -17.55 5.73 -8.35
N ILE A 383 -17.56 4.81 -7.36
CA ILE A 383 -17.03 5.04 -6.02
C ILE A 383 -15.55 5.41 -6.11
N SER A 384 -14.75 4.61 -6.83
CA SER A 384 -13.31 4.84 -7.00
C SER A 384 -13.03 6.16 -7.73
N GLY A 385 -13.84 6.51 -8.73
CA GLY A 385 -13.74 7.76 -9.46
C GLY A 385 -13.94 8.98 -8.54
N TYR A 386 -14.96 8.98 -7.70
CA TYR A 386 -15.16 10.05 -6.72
C TYR A 386 -14.03 10.14 -5.71
N LEU A 387 -13.52 9.00 -5.21
CA LEU A 387 -12.41 8.98 -4.26
C LEU A 387 -11.12 9.55 -4.85
N GLN A 388 -10.79 9.19 -6.09
CA GLN A 388 -9.61 9.71 -6.80
C GLN A 388 -9.69 11.22 -7.04
N ASN A 389 -10.91 11.78 -7.18
CA ASN A 389 -11.15 13.21 -7.35
C ASN A 389 -11.48 13.95 -6.03
N GLY A 390 -11.18 13.35 -4.88
CA GLY A 390 -11.38 13.96 -3.57
C GLY A 390 -12.84 14.03 -3.08
N GLY A 391 -13.79 13.51 -3.84
CA GLY A 391 -15.23 13.53 -3.54
C GLY A 391 -15.66 12.43 -2.56
N LYS A 392 -15.07 12.38 -1.36
CA LYS A 392 -15.30 11.33 -0.37
C LYS A 392 -16.76 11.20 0.07
N GLU A 393 -17.45 12.32 0.24
CA GLU A 393 -18.87 12.35 0.60
C GLU A 393 -19.75 11.74 -0.48
N LYS A 394 -19.52 12.11 -1.75
CA LYS A 394 -20.25 11.57 -2.88
C LYS A 394 -19.99 10.06 -3.05
N ALA A 395 -18.74 9.61 -2.84
CA ALA A 395 -18.42 8.19 -2.83
C ALA A 395 -19.20 7.43 -1.75
N ALA A 396 -19.34 8.00 -0.55
CA ALA A 396 -20.15 7.42 0.52
C ALA A 396 -21.63 7.33 0.14
N TYR A 397 -22.20 8.36 -0.50
CA TYR A 397 -23.58 8.31 -1.00
C TYR A 397 -23.78 7.21 -2.03
N ILE A 398 -22.88 7.11 -3.01
CA ILE A 398 -22.94 6.06 -4.06
C ILE A 398 -22.87 4.65 -3.42
N PHE A 399 -22.04 4.47 -2.41
CA PHE A 399 -21.96 3.19 -1.69
C PHE A 399 -23.27 2.86 -0.93
N ILE A 400 -23.91 3.85 -0.31
CA ILE A 400 -25.21 3.67 0.35
C ILE A 400 -26.27 3.31 -0.68
N ASP A 401 -26.32 4.00 -1.82
CA ASP A 401 -27.30 3.73 -2.87
C ASP A 401 -27.10 2.36 -3.52
N MET A 402 -25.83 1.93 -3.73
CA MET A 402 -25.52 0.58 -4.17
C MET A 402 -26.16 -0.49 -3.26
N ASN A 403 -26.04 -0.30 -1.95
CA ASN A 403 -26.64 -1.22 -0.98
C ASN A 403 -28.17 -1.15 -0.99
N ARG A 404 -28.77 0.05 -1.15
CA ARG A 404 -30.24 0.23 -1.27
C ARG A 404 -30.80 -0.45 -2.51
N MET A 405 -30.06 -0.44 -3.62
CA MET A 405 -30.43 -1.12 -4.86
C MET A 405 -30.23 -2.64 -4.79
N GLY A 406 -29.78 -3.17 -3.66
CA GLY A 406 -29.57 -4.61 -3.47
C GLY A 406 -28.35 -5.18 -4.16
N ILE A 407 -27.46 -4.33 -4.69
CA ILE A 407 -26.22 -4.76 -5.34
C ILE A 407 -25.16 -5.01 -4.25
N ARG A 408 -24.72 -6.25 -4.16
CA ARG A 408 -23.74 -6.66 -3.14
C ARG A 408 -22.34 -6.11 -3.47
N PRO A 409 -21.72 -5.34 -2.55
CA PRO A 409 -20.34 -4.91 -2.70
C PRO A 409 -19.40 -6.12 -2.77
N ASN A 410 -18.32 -5.99 -3.54
CA ASN A 410 -17.23 -6.96 -3.59
C ASN A 410 -16.01 -6.44 -2.82
N ASP A 411 -14.94 -7.23 -2.79
CA ASP A 411 -13.67 -6.90 -2.14
C ASP A 411 -13.07 -5.56 -2.60
N PHE A 412 -13.13 -5.27 -3.91
CA PHE A 412 -12.68 -3.99 -4.47
C PHE A 412 -13.53 -2.81 -3.99
N THR A 413 -14.84 -3.00 -3.88
CA THR A 413 -15.76 -1.97 -3.37
C THR A 413 -15.45 -1.63 -1.92
N TYR A 414 -15.26 -2.67 -1.07
CA TYR A 414 -14.90 -2.46 0.34
C TYR A 414 -13.54 -1.81 0.51
N SER A 415 -12.53 -2.26 -0.24
CA SER A 415 -11.19 -1.67 -0.19
C SER A 415 -11.21 -0.20 -0.61
N ALA A 416 -12.00 0.15 -1.64
CA ALA A 416 -12.15 1.54 -2.08
C ALA A 416 -12.83 2.40 -1.01
N ILE A 417 -14.01 1.99 -0.52
CA ILE A 417 -14.80 2.83 0.41
C ILE A 417 -14.11 3.05 1.76
N LEU A 418 -13.27 2.14 2.21
CA LEU A 418 -12.47 2.29 3.43
C LEU A 418 -11.47 3.45 3.34
N THR A 419 -11.09 3.88 2.12
CA THR A 419 -10.25 5.08 1.93
C THR A 419 -11.03 6.40 2.06
N ALA A 420 -12.36 6.37 2.14
CA ALA A 420 -13.21 7.56 2.22
C ALA A 420 -13.19 8.27 3.59
N HIS A 421 -12.35 7.84 4.52
CA HIS A 421 -12.19 8.53 5.82
C HIS A 421 -11.88 10.03 5.66
N PRO A 422 -12.47 10.94 6.46
CA PRO A 422 -13.34 10.71 7.64
C PRO A 422 -14.84 10.56 7.34
N CYS A 423 -15.28 10.71 6.09
CA CYS A 423 -16.72 10.71 5.74
C CYS A 423 -17.41 9.37 6.01
N VAL A 424 -16.65 8.27 6.06
CA VAL A 424 -17.15 6.93 6.35
C VAL A 424 -16.41 6.36 7.56
N SER A 425 -17.18 5.94 8.57
CA SER A 425 -16.61 5.31 9.76
C SER A 425 -16.16 3.88 9.47
N PRO A 426 -14.89 3.51 9.78
CA PRO A 426 -14.43 2.13 9.63
C PRO A 426 -15.29 1.11 10.35
N TYR A 427 -15.87 1.45 11.51
CA TYR A 427 -16.76 0.57 12.30
C TYR A 427 -18.02 0.18 11.54
N GLN A 428 -18.64 1.12 10.81
CA GLN A 428 -19.84 0.84 10.02
C GLN A 428 -19.55 -0.11 8.87
N VAL A 429 -18.45 0.17 8.14
CA VAL A 429 -18.03 -0.69 7.03
C VAL A 429 -17.60 -2.07 7.53
N HIS A 430 -16.88 -2.13 8.66
CA HIS A 430 -16.49 -3.39 9.29
C HIS A 430 -17.69 -4.27 9.61
N THR A 431 -18.74 -3.69 10.20
CA THR A 431 -19.99 -4.42 10.48
C THR A 431 -20.60 -4.99 9.20
N HIS A 432 -20.53 -4.26 8.09
CA HIS A 432 -21.06 -4.71 6.81
C HIS A 432 -20.17 -5.81 6.19
N ILE A 433 -18.84 -5.69 6.26
CA ILE A 433 -17.87 -6.70 5.83
C ILE A 433 -18.08 -8.03 6.54
N VAL A 434 -18.32 -8.00 7.88
CA VAL A 434 -18.61 -9.20 8.67
C VAL A 434 -19.90 -9.87 8.19
N LYS A 435 -20.99 -9.09 7.99
CA LYS A 435 -22.28 -9.61 7.50
C LYS A 435 -22.20 -10.23 6.11
N THR A 436 -21.30 -9.75 5.26
CA THR A 436 -21.13 -10.24 3.89
C THR A 436 -20.00 -11.26 3.74
N CYS A 437 -19.40 -11.70 4.86
CA CYS A 437 -18.33 -12.71 4.92
C CYS A 437 -17.05 -12.36 4.14
N TYR A 438 -16.74 -11.06 3.94
CA TYR A 438 -15.50 -10.62 3.30
C TYR A 438 -14.32 -10.39 4.26
N LEU A 439 -14.49 -10.62 5.57
CA LEU A 439 -13.43 -10.42 6.56
C LEU A 439 -12.18 -11.28 6.30
N GLY A 440 -12.37 -12.46 5.71
CA GLY A 440 -11.27 -13.37 5.33
C GLY A 440 -10.54 -12.97 4.04
N SER A 441 -11.02 -11.98 3.28
CA SER A 441 -10.32 -11.50 2.08
C SER A 441 -9.09 -10.69 2.48
N PRO A 442 -7.87 -11.04 2.03
CA PRO A 442 -6.65 -10.32 2.38
C PRO A 442 -6.71 -8.83 2.03
N ASN A 443 -7.24 -8.49 0.84
CA ASN A 443 -7.35 -7.11 0.37
C ASN A 443 -8.27 -6.27 1.27
N VAL A 444 -9.42 -6.82 1.67
CA VAL A 444 -10.39 -6.12 2.53
C VAL A 444 -9.83 -6.00 3.95
N GLY A 445 -9.22 -7.07 4.47
CA GLY A 445 -8.58 -7.08 5.77
C GLY A 445 -7.48 -6.03 5.89
N THR A 446 -6.60 -5.96 4.89
CA THR A 446 -5.51 -4.96 4.85
C THR A 446 -6.04 -3.53 4.73
N ALA A 447 -7.06 -3.29 3.89
CA ALA A 447 -7.69 -1.97 3.78
C ALA A 447 -8.41 -1.54 5.08
N LEU A 448 -9.08 -2.49 5.77
CA LEU A 448 -9.74 -2.24 7.04
C LEU A 448 -8.73 -1.95 8.16
N LEU A 449 -7.63 -2.69 8.20
CA LEU A 449 -6.49 -2.44 9.08
C LEU A 449 -5.96 -1.02 8.90
N ASP A 450 -5.67 -0.62 7.66
CA ASP A 450 -5.17 0.72 7.32
C ASP A 450 -6.17 1.83 7.73
N ALA A 451 -7.47 1.60 7.51
CA ALA A 451 -8.51 2.54 7.93
C ALA A 451 -8.57 2.72 9.45
N TYR A 452 -8.44 1.64 10.24
CA TYR A 452 -8.37 1.74 11.70
C TYR A 452 -7.10 2.46 12.18
N ILE A 453 -5.95 2.19 11.56
CA ILE A 453 -4.69 2.87 11.89
C ILE A 453 -4.80 4.36 11.61
N LYS A 454 -5.33 4.76 10.46
CA LYS A 454 -5.53 6.18 10.08
C LYS A 454 -6.50 6.92 11.01
N THR A 455 -7.42 6.22 11.66
CA THR A 455 -8.32 6.78 12.68
C THR A 455 -7.72 6.77 14.09
N GLY A 456 -6.48 6.35 14.27
CA GLY A 456 -5.81 6.24 15.57
C GLY A 456 -6.23 5.04 16.41
N ASN A 457 -7.07 4.16 15.88
CA ASN A 457 -7.60 2.98 16.60
C ASN A 457 -6.74 1.74 16.37
N VAL A 458 -5.45 1.83 16.72
CA VAL A 458 -4.46 0.77 16.46
C VAL A 458 -4.83 -0.56 17.13
N ASN A 459 -5.50 -0.54 18.28
CA ASN A 459 -5.94 -1.75 18.97
C ASN A 459 -6.99 -2.54 18.17
N GLU A 460 -7.96 -1.85 17.55
CA GLU A 460 -8.92 -2.50 16.65
C GLU A 460 -8.25 -2.98 15.37
N GLY A 461 -7.30 -2.19 14.85
CA GLY A 461 -6.45 -2.61 13.75
C GLY A 461 -5.70 -3.91 14.05
N ALA A 462 -5.13 -4.06 15.26
CA ALA A 462 -4.45 -5.28 15.68
C ALA A 462 -5.39 -6.50 15.69
N LYS A 463 -6.62 -6.36 16.17
CA LYS A 463 -7.62 -7.45 16.12
C LYS A 463 -7.95 -7.86 14.67
N VAL A 464 -8.08 -6.89 13.76
CA VAL A 464 -8.31 -7.18 12.35
C VAL A 464 -7.10 -7.91 11.77
N PHE A 465 -5.88 -7.44 12.07
CA PHE A 465 -4.64 -8.05 11.63
C PHE A 465 -4.51 -9.52 12.06
N GLU A 466 -4.88 -9.86 13.29
CA GLU A 466 -4.90 -11.24 13.79
C GLU A 466 -5.84 -12.14 12.97
N ASN A 467 -6.99 -11.61 12.53
CA ASN A 467 -8.02 -12.35 11.80
C ASN A 467 -7.74 -12.50 10.29
N ILE A 468 -6.74 -11.81 9.73
CA ILE A 468 -6.35 -12.00 8.33
C ILE A 468 -5.69 -13.38 8.18
N ILE A 469 -6.32 -14.27 7.41
CA ILE A 469 -5.87 -15.66 7.24
C ILE A 469 -4.51 -15.72 6.52
N GLN A 470 -4.36 -14.93 5.47
CA GLN A 470 -3.13 -14.84 4.68
C GLN A 470 -2.64 -13.40 4.69
N LYS A 471 -1.66 -13.15 5.54
CA LYS A 471 -1.06 -11.82 5.68
C LYS A 471 -0.02 -11.61 4.60
N ASP A 472 -0.25 -10.65 3.71
CA ASP A 472 0.75 -10.19 2.75
C ASP A 472 1.71 -9.18 3.41
N ILE A 473 2.80 -8.85 2.74
CA ILE A 473 3.79 -7.88 3.24
C ILE A 473 3.18 -6.49 3.47
N VAL A 474 2.07 -6.16 2.78
CA VAL A 474 1.38 -4.88 2.93
C VAL A 474 0.67 -4.81 4.28
N ALA A 475 -0.04 -5.88 4.68
CA ALA A 475 -0.68 -5.97 5.99
C ALA A 475 0.33 -5.88 7.14
N TRP A 476 1.47 -6.57 7.02
CA TRP A 476 2.55 -6.48 8.01
C TRP A 476 3.12 -5.07 8.12
N SER A 477 3.41 -4.43 6.98
CA SER A 477 3.94 -3.06 6.94
C SER A 477 2.94 -2.04 7.49
N ALA A 478 1.64 -2.19 7.21
CA ALA A 478 0.59 -1.34 7.74
C ALA A 478 0.49 -1.46 9.27
N MET A 479 0.54 -2.67 9.81
CA MET A 479 0.50 -2.87 11.28
C MET A 479 1.73 -2.26 11.97
N LEU A 480 2.92 -2.43 11.39
CA LEU A 480 4.15 -1.80 11.87
C LEU A 480 4.06 -0.27 11.85
N ALA A 481 3.52 0.32 10.76
CA ALA A 481 3.30 1.75 10.65
C ALA A 481 2.31 2.25 11.71
N GLY A 482 1.26 1.48 11.99
CA GLY A 482 0.28 1.79 13.05
C GLY A 482 0.93 1.86 14.43
N TYR A 483 1.74 0.88 14.79
CA TYR A 483 2.46 0.90 16.07
C TYR A 483 3.51 2.03 16.12
N ALA A 484 4.17 2.33 14.99
CA ALA A 484 5.11 3.44 14.92
C ALA A 484 4.41 4.80 15.13
N GLN A 485 3.20 4.97 14.60
CA GLN A 485 2.41 6.20 14.72
C GLN A 485 2.01 6.49 16.18
N VAL A 486 1.66 5.47 16.95
CA VAL A 486 1.31 5.63 18.38
C VAL A 486 2.51 5.51 19.32
N GLY A 487 3.73 5.37 18.78
CA GLY A 487 4.97 5.26 19.57
C GLY A 487 5.13 3.94 20.31
N ASN A 488 4.34 2.91 20.02
CA ASN A 488 4.46 1.59 20.63
C ASN A 488 5.56 0.76 19.97
N THR A 489 6.80 1.02 20.40
CA THR A 489 7.98 0.33 19.84
C THR A 489 7.97 -1.16 20.15
N GLU A 490 7.53 -1.58 21.32
CA GLU A 490 7.49 -3.01 21.68
C GLU A 490 6.52 -3.79 20.80
N GLY A 491 5.33 -3.24 20.55
CA GLY A 491 4.37 -3.80 19.59
C GLY A 491 4.95 -3.93 18.19
N ALA A 492 5.62 -2.90 17.69
CA ALA A 492 6.27 -2.92 16.38
C ALA A 492 7.38 -4.00 16.30
N ILE A 493 8.24 -4.11 17.32
CA ILE A 493 9.29 -5.13 17.34
C ILE A 493 8.71 -6.55 17.39
N ASN A 494 7.63 -6.76 18.14
CA ASN A 494 6.98 -8.06 18.21
C ASN A 494 6.37 -8.47 16.86
N VAL A 495 5.72 -7.55 16.15
CA VAL A 495 5.19 -7.77 14.80
C VAL A 495 6.33 -8.08 13.82
N TYR A 496 7.45 -7.36 13.89
CA TYR A 496 8.62 -7.64 13.04
C TYR A 496 9.21 -9.03 13.31
N ARG A 497 9.28 -9.46 14.58
CA ARG A 497 9.74 -10.80 14.97
C ARG A 497 8.81 -11.90 14.44
N GLN A 498 7.50 -11.66 14.47
CA GLN A 498 6.51 -12.60 13.91
C GLN A 498 6.66 -12.72 12.41
N LEU A 499 6.76 -11.59 11.67
CA LEU A 499 7.03 -11.57 10.22
C LEU A 499 8.25 -12.42 9.88
N SER A 500 9.35 -12.25 10.64
CA SER A 500 10.59 -13.01 10.43
C SER A 500 10.43 -14.51 10.72
N LYS A 501 9.59 -14.89 11.71
CA LYS A 501 9.29 -16.29 12.03
C LYS A 501 8.45 -16.97 10.94
N GLU A 502 7.56 -16.23 10.29
CA GLU A 502 6.76 -16.72 9.17
C GLU A 502 7.56 -16.83 7.86
N GLY A 503 8.84 -16.46 7.87
CA GLY A 503 9.74 -16.55 6.71
C GLY A 503 9.47 -15.50 5.63
N ILE A 504 8.67 -14.47 5.94
CA ILE A 504 8.36 -13.41 5.00
C ILE A 504 9.55 -12.43 4.95
N CYS A 505 10.05 -12.15 3.75
CA CYS A 505 11.15 -11.20 3.57
C CYS A 505 10.66 -9.77 3.84
N PRO A 506 11.31 -9.03 4.78
CA PRO A 506 11.02 -7.62 4.97
C PRO A 506 11.30 -6.81 3.70
N ASN A 507 10.53 -5.74 3.47
CA ASN A 507 10.77 -4.76 2.42
C ASN A 507 11.20 -3.41 3.01
N GLU A 508 11.43 -2.41 2.15
CA GLU A 508 11.82 -1.06 2.55
C GLU A 508 10.80 -0.38 3.48
N TYR A 509 9.50 -0.62 3.27
CA TYR A 509 8.43 -0.07 4.12
C TYR A 509 8.41 -0.71 5.52
N THR A 510 8.70 -2.00 5.59
CA THR A 510 8.83 -2.73 6.85
C THR A 510 9.97 -2.16 7.69
N PHE A 511 11.15 -1.97 7.06
CA PHE A 511 12.31 -1.37 7.75
C PHE A 511 12.05 0.07 8.15
N SER A 512 11.49 0.89 7.24
CA SER A 512 11.15 2.28 7.54
C SER A 512 10.22 2.38 8.76
N SER A 513 9.17 1.56 8.80
CA SER A 513 8.19 1.58 9.89
C SER A 513 8.79 1.15 11.24
N VAL A 514 9.56 0.05 11.28
CA VAL A 514 10.17 -0.40 12.54
C VAL A 514 11.25 0.57 13.04
N ILE A 515 12.02 1.18 12.14
CA ILE A 515 13.01 2.20 12.50
C ILE A 515 12.32 3.46 13.04
N ASN A 516 11.23 3.89 12.40
CA ASN A 516 10.43 5.02 12.89
C ASN A 516 9.84 4.75 14.28
N SER A 517 9.40 3.52 14.57
CA SER A 517 8.96 3.18 15.93
C SER A 517 10.07 3.33 16.98
N CYS A 518 11.33 3.04 16.60
CA CYS A 518 12.48 3.24 17.46
C CYS A 518 12.83 4.72 17.72
N ALA A 519 12.20 5.65 16.99
CA ALA A 519 12.35 7.09 17.24
C ALA A 519 11.52 7.59 18.44
N ALA A 520 10.61 6.76 18.99
CA ALA A 520 9.82 7.09 20.18
C ALA A 520 10.71 7.31 21.40
N PRO A 521 10.38 8.25 22.32
CA PRO A 521 11.24 8.59 23.48
C PRO A 521 11.65 7.39 24.32
N GLU A 522 10.72 6.46 24.54
CA GLU A 522 10.86 5.30 25.43
C GLU A 522 11.65 4.15 24.80
N ALA A 523 11.85 4.15 23.48
CA ALA A 523 12.58 3.10 22.78
C ALA A 523 14.08 3.17 23.10
N ALA A 524 14.71 2.02 23.27
CA ALA A 524 16.15 1.93 23.48
C ALA A 524 16.94 2.30 22.19
N VAL A 525 18.00 3.06 22.32
CA VAL A 525 18.85 3.48 21.18
C VAL A 525 19.46 2.27 20.45
N GLU A 526 19.82 1.24 21.20
CA GLU A 526 20.43 0.03 20.67
C GLU A 526 19.47 -0.75 19.74
N GLN A 527 18.17 -0.71 20.00
CA GLN A 527 17.16 -1.31 19.10
C GLN A 527 17.20 -0.65 17.72
N GLY A 528 17.24 0.68 17.68
CA GLY A 528 17.40 1.43 16.42
C GLY A 528 18.71 1.08 15.68
N LYS A 529 19.81 0.93 16.39
CA LYS A 529 21.10 0.50 15.80
C LYS A 529 21.04 -0.93 15.26
N GLN A 530 20.34 -1.86 15.94
CA GLN A 530 20.13 -3.22 15.45
C GLN A 530 19.35 -3.25 14.14
N PHE A 531 18.27 -2.47 14.02
CA PHE A 531 17.50 -2.37 12.77
C PHE A 531 18.28 -1.66 11.67
N HIS A 532 19.12 -0.67 12.00
CA HIS A 532 20.06 -0.09 11.04
C HIS A 532 21.04 -1.15 10.51
N ALA A 533 21.66 -1.94 11.38
CA ALA A 533 22.54 -3.03 10.95
C ALA A 533 21.80 -4.09 10.11
N SER A 534 20.55 -4.39 10.46
CA SER A 534 19.70 -5.30 9.69
C SER A 534 19.38 -4.73 8.32
N SER A 535 19.04 -3.44 8.21
CA SER A 535 18.76 -2.79 6.91
C SER A 535 19.99 -2.81 5.99
N ILE A 536 21.21 -2.70 6.53
CA ILE A 536 22.46 -2.86 5.76
C ILE A 536 22.61 -4.30 5.28
N LYS A 537 22.38 -5.27 6.15
CA LYS A 537 22.49 -6.70 5.80
C LYS A 537 21.56 -7.12 4.66
N PHE A 538 20.36 -6.54 4.62
CA PHE A 538 19.35 -6.78 3.57
C PHE A 538 19.45 -5.81 2.38
N ALA A 539 20.47 -4.94 2.35
CA ALA A 539 20.70 -3.93 1.32
C ALA A 539 19.59 -2.88 1.14
N TYR A 540 18.78 -2.64 2.18
CA TYR A 540 17.72 -1.63 2.16
C TYR A 540 18.15 -0.24 2.68
N ASN A 541 19.36 -0.10 3.21
CA ASN A 541 19.84 1.16 3.81
C ASN A 541 19.91 2.35 2.83
N ASN A 542 20.00 2.10 1.53
CA ASN A 542 20.04 3.13 0.48
C ASN A 542 18.66 3.52 -0.06
N PHE A 543 17.60 2.79 0.29
CA PHE A 543 16.25 3.20 -0.08
C PHE A 543 15.86 4.49 0.65
N LEU A 544 15.28 5.42 -0.08
CA LEU A 544 14.97 6.77 0.41
C LEU A 544 14.16 6.76 1.71
N CYS A 545 13.08 5.96 1.78
CA CYS A 545 12.24 5.87 2.97
C CYS A 545 12.97 5.29 4.20
N VAL A 546 13.91 4.35 4.00
CA VAL A 546 14.70 3.74 5.10
C VAL A 546 15.76 4.73 5.58
N SER A 547 16.47 5.37 4.66
CA SER A 547 17.49 6.35 5.01
C SER A 547 16.90 7.57 5.71
N SER A 548 15.72 8.05 5.29
CA SER A 548 14.98 9.14 5.95
C SER A 548 14.51 8.74 7.36
N ALA A 549 14.02 7.51 7.53
CA ALA A 549 13.66 6.97 8.84
C ALA A 549 14.87 6.86 9.77
N LEU A 550 16.05 6.47 9.26
CA LEU A 550 17.29 6.42 10.03
C LEU A 550 17.75 7.82 10.46
N VAL A 551 17.70 8.81 9.57
CA VAL A 551 18.02 10.21 9.91
C VAL A 551 17.10 10.70 11.03
N THR A 552 15.78 10.46 10.90
CA THR A 552 14.78 10.82 11.90
C THR A 552 15.05 10.14 13.25
N MET A 553 15.31 8.84 13.24
CA MET A 553 15.54 8.05 14.44
C MET A 553 16.80 8.54 15.19
N TYR A 554 17.93 8.70 14.51
CA TYR A 554 19.15 9.18 15.16
C TYR A 554 19.04 10.62 15.66
N SER A 555 18.36 11.51 14.92
CA SER A 555 18.07 12.88 15.37
C SER A 555 17.26 12.88 16.68
N LYS A 556 16.16 12.12 16.72
CA LYS A 556 15.28 12.04 17.90
C LYS A 556 15.91 11.28 19.09
N LYS A 557 16.93 10.46 18.84
CA LYS A 557 17.65 9.70 19.88
C LYS A 557 18.90 10.40 20.42
N GLY A 558 19.14 11.64 20.05
CA GLY A 558 20.25 12.41 20.63
C GLY A 558 21.58 12.23 19.89
N ASN A 559 21.62 11.50 18.78
CA ASN A 559 22.83 11.25 18.00
C ASN A 559 22.78 11.99 16.66
N VAL A 560 22.83 13.31 16.74
CA VAL A 560 22.74 14.18 15.56
C VAL A 560 23.91 14.03 14.59
N ASP A 561 25.09 13.61 15.08
CA ASP A 561 26.26 13.39 14.22
C ASP A 561 26.08 12.18 13.30
N SER A 562 25.51 11.08 13.82
CA SER A 562 25.16 9.92 13.00
C SER A 562 24.04 10.27 12.00
N ALA A 563 23.04 11.04 12.42
CA ALA A 563 22.00 11.54 11.52
C ALA A 563 22.59 12.36 10.37
N ASN A 564 23.51 13.30 10.67
CA ASN A 564 24.17 14.11 9.66
C ASN A 564 25.05 13.30 8.69
N LYS A 565 25.77 12.28 9.20
CA LYS A 565 26.57 11.39 8.35
C LYS A 565 25.67 10.64 7.35
N LEU A 566 24.52 10.14 7.78
CA LEU A 566 23.54 9.47 6.92
C LEU A 566 22.94 10.46 5.93
N PHE A 567 22.49 11.63 6.39
CA PHE A 567 21.93 12.68 5.53
C PHE A 567 22.90 13.11 4.42
N LYS A 568 24.19 13.25 4.71
CA LYS A 568 25.22 13.58 3.72
C LYS A 568 25.49 12.46 2.70
N ARG A 569 25.26 11.20 3.07
CA ARG A 569 25.44 10.04 2.18
C ARG A 569 24.28 9.82 1.22
N GLN A 570 23.08 10.39 1.50
CA GLN A 570 21.95 10.30 0.60
C GLN A 570 22.26 11.02 -0.72
N GLU A 571 22.15 10.32 -1.83
CA GLU A 571 22.25 10.89 -3.18
C GLU A 571 21.01 11.76 -3.47
N GLU A 572 19.84 11.21 -3.23
CA GLU A 572 18.55 11.94 -3.25
C GLU A 572 18.04 12.13 -1.83
N ARG A 573 17.46 13.29 -1.55
CA ARG A 573 16.92 13.64 -0.22
C ARG A 573 15.48 14.05 -0.37
N ASP A 574 14.59 13.38 0.36
CA ASP A 574 13.19 13.74 0.44
C ASP A 574 12.96 14.86 1.47
N LEU A 575 11.78 15.45 1.41
CA LEU A 575 11.38 16.50 2.35
C LEU A 575 11.47 16.04 3.82
N VAL A 576 11.21 14.76 4.09
CA VAL A 576 11.30 14.17 5.44
C VAL A 576 12.72 14.22 5.97
N SER A 577 13.72 13.88 5.17
CA SER A 577 15.14 13.96 5.55
C SER A 577 15.59 15.39 5.86
N TRP A 578 15.21 16.34 5.00
CA TRP A 578 15.50 17.76 5.22
C TRP A 578 14.88 18.25 6.51
N ASN A 579 13.58 18.05 6.71
CA ASN A 579 12.84 18.45 7.90
C ASN A 579 13.38 17.78 9.18
N SER A 580 13.77 16.51 9.09
CA SER A 580 14.35 15.77 10.22
C SER A 580 15.72 16.31 10.62
N MET A 581 16.54 16.74 9.66
CA MET A 581 17.83 17.37 9.97
C MET A 581 17.67 18.78 10.56
N ILE A 582 16.81 19.62 9.98
CA ILE A 582 16.55 20.97 10.49
C ILE A 582 16.00 20.90 11.92
N SER A 583 14.95 20.10 12.13
CA SER A 583 14.34 19.92 13.46
C SER A 583 15.31 19.24 14.44
N GLY A 584 16.11 18.27 13.96
CA GLY A 584 17.13 17.64 14.74
C GLY A 584 18.17 18.65 15.28
N TYR A 585 18.77 19.44 14.41
CA TYR A 585 19.71 20.46 14.83
C TYR A 585 19.08 21.49 15.75
N ALA A 586 17.84 21.92 15.47
CA ALA A 586 17.12 22.85 16.35
C ALA A 586 16.95 22.29 17.76
N GLN A 587 16.47 21.06 17.91
CA GLN A 587 16.25 20.40 19.20
C GLN A 587 17.55 20.15 19.97
N HIS A 588 18.68 20.00 19.28
CA HIS A 588 19.99 19.81 19.88
C HIS A 588 20.73 21.13 20.21
N GLY A 589 20.11 22.27 19.96
CA GLY A 589 20.71 23.58 20.23
C GLY A 589 21.73 24.05 19.18
N TYR A 590 21.83 23.38 18.04
CA TYR A 590 22.71 23.75 16.93
C TYR A 590 21.99 24.61 15.89
N ALA A 591 21.41 25.73 16.33
CA ALA A 591 20.54 26.55 15.49
C ALA A 591 21.23 27.02 14.20
N HIS A 592 22.49 27.45 14.24
CA HIS A 592 23.22 27.86 13.03
C HIS A 592 23.29 26.73 12.00
N LYS A 593 23.53 25.49 12.41
CA LYS A 593 23.53 24.33 11.49
C LYS A 593 22.14 24.05 10.93
N ALA A 594 21.07 24.26 11.72
CA ALA A 594 19.71 24.13 11.24
C ALA A 594 19.42 25.16 10.13
N LEU A 595 19.85 26.41 10.33
CA LEU A 595 19.71 27.46 9.33
C LEU A 595 20.57 27.24 8.08
N GLU A 596 21.79 26.71 8.22
CA GLU A 596 22.65 26.31 7.10
C GLU A 596 21.96 25.25 6.22
N VAL A 597 21.35 24.22 6.82
CA VAL A 597 20.60 23.15 6.11
C VAL A 597 19.37 23.75 5.42
N PHE A 598 18.66 24.65 6.07
CA PHE A 598 17.53 25.36 5.46
C PHE A 598 17.95 26.19 4.25
N GLU A 599 19.05 26.93 4.32
CA GLU A 599 19.58 27.72 3.21
C GLU A 599 20.11 26.81 2.08
N GLU A 600 20.63 25.62 2.38
CA GLU A 600 20.99 24.62 1.37
C GLU A 600 19.73 24.13 0.65
N MET A 601 18.65 23.85 1.39
CA MET A 601 17.34 23.44 0.83
C MET A 601 16.78 24.51 -0.10
N ARG A 602 16.86 25.79 0.30
CA ARG A 602 16.40 26.94 -0.50
C ARG A 602 17.20 27.09 -1.80
N ARG A 603 18.54 26.96 -1.72
CA ARG A 603 19.42 27.03 -2.90
C ARG A 603 19.15 25.93 -3.92
N LYS A 604 18.67 24.77 -3.46
CA LYS A 604 18.27 23.64 -4.30
C LYS A 604 16.84 23.73 -4.84
N ASN A 605 16.12 24.83 -4.56
CA ASN A 605 14.73 25.04 -4.96
C ASN A 605 13.79 23.88 -4.56
N ILE A 606 14.01 23.30 -3.37
CA ILE A 606 13.15 22.26 -2.83
C ILE A 606 11.92 22.93 -2.23
N GLU A 607 10.73 22.45 -2.56
CA GLU A 607 9.47 22.94 -2.03
C GLU A 607 9.42 22.75 -0.51
N MET A 608 9.16 23.83 0.22
CA MET A 608 9.15 23.87 1.68
C MET A 608 7.72 23.76 2.20
N ASP A 609 7.53 22.98 3.23
CA ASP A 609 6.24 22.79 3.89
C ASP A 609 6.17 23.46 5.27
N GLY A 610 5.01 23.37 5.93
CA GLY A 610 4.83 23.90 7.29
C GLY A 610 5.82 23.31 8.30
N ILE A 611 6.19 22.03 8.17
CA ILE A 611 7.12 21.35 9.08
C ILE A 611 8.53 21.95 8.97
N THR A 612 8.95 22.33 7.76
CA THR A 612 10.22 23.02 7.51
C THR A 612 10.27 24.31 8.33
N PHE A 613 9.22 25.15 8.25
CA PHE A 613 9.17 26.43 8.95
C PHE A 613 9.03 26.29 10.46
N ILE A 614 8.32 25.27 10.96
CA ILE A 614 8.31 24.96 12.41
C ILE A 614 9.74 24.67 12.88
N GLY A 615 10.50 23.87 12.13
CA GLY A 615 11.90 23.56 12.47
C GLY A 615 12.79 24.80 12.50
N VAL A 616 12.68 25.67 11.51
CA VAL A 616 13.49 26.91 11.39
C VAL A 616 13.13 27.91 12.48
N ILE A 617 11.85 28.17 12.73
CA ILE A 617 11.40 29.09 13.78
C ILE A 617 11.79 28.54 15.16
N SER A 618 11.67 27.22 15.36
CA SER A 618 12.12 26.57 16.60
C SER A 618 13.64 26.73 16.80
N ALA A 619 14.45 26.62 15.74
CA ALA A 619 15.88 26.90 15.81
C ALA A 619 16.17 28.32 16.27
N CYS A 620 15.49 29.32 15.69
CA CYS A 620 15.59 30.72 16.10
C CYS A 620 15.17 30.91 17.56
N THR A 621 14.10 30.23 17.99
CA THR A 621 13.59 30.28 19.37
C THR A 621 14.61 29.77 20.39
N HIS A 622 15.34 28.74 20.05
CA HIS A 622 16.31 28.12 20.99
C HIS A 622 17.59 28.96 21.20
N VAL A 623 17.90 29.86 20.31
CA VAL A 623 19.10 30.75 20.41
C VAL A 623 18.71 32.22 20.62
N GLY A 624 17.41 32.55 20.52
CA GLY A 624 16.92 33.90 20.71
C GLY A 624 17.08 34.81 19.52
N LEU A 625 17.13 34.28 18.30
CA LEU A 625 17.21 35.03 17.04
C LEU A 625 15.82 35.55 16.66
N LEU A 626 15.46 36.70 17.29
CA LEU A 626 14.11 37.24 17.20
C LEU A 626 13.79 37.76 15.79
N GLU A 627 14.69 38.52 15.19
CA GLU A 627 14.47 39.18 13.89
C GLU A 627 14.41 38.13 12.78
N GLU A 628 15.30 37.17 12.83
CA GLU A 628 15.34 36.05 11.86
C GLU A 628 14.08 35.18 11.97
N GLY A 629 13.67 34.85 13.19
CA GLY A 629 12.47 34.07 13.40
C GLY A 629 11.20 34.76 12.86
N GLN A 630 11.09 36.07 13.05
CA GLN A 630 9.99 36.86 12.50
C GLN A 630 10.07 36.94 10.97
N LYS A 631 11.26 37.14 10.42
CA LYS A 631 11.50 37.10 8.97
C LYS A 631 11.07 35.80 8.34
N TYR A 632 11.46 34.66 8.92
CA TYR A 632 11.08 33.36 8.38
C TYR A 632 9.58 33.07 8.49
N PHE A 633 8.93 33.51 9.57
CA PHE A 633 7.47 33.45 9.67
C PHE A 633 6.77 34.28 8.58
N ASP A 634 7.25 35.48 8.30
CA ASP A 634 6.73 36.35 7.24
C ASP A 634 6.97 35.75 5.85
N GLN A 635 8.16 35.18 5.59
CA GLN A 635 8.50 34.51 4.33
C GLN A 635 7.62 33.29 4.08
N MET A 636 7.36 32.48 5.09
CA MET A 636 6.45 31.35 5.00
C MET A 636 5.10 31.76 4.40
N VAL A 637 4.53 32.87 4.87
CA VAL A 637 3.21 33.33 4.44
C VAL A 637 3.27 34.06 3.08
N LYS A 638 4.24 34.93 2.88
CA LYS A 638 4.28 35.84 1.73
C LYS A 638 4.95 35.24 0.50
N GLU A 639 6.03 34.46 0.69
CA GLU A 639 6.85 33.89 -0.40
C GLU A 639 6.46 32.45 -0.74
N HIS A 640 6.19 31.64 0.29
CA HIS A 640 5.92 30.22 0.12
C HIS A 640 4.43 29.86 0.17
N HIS A 641 3.55 30.82 0.45
CA HIS A 641 2.09 30.64 0.53
C HIS A 641 1.66 29.51 1.49
N VAL A 642 2.47 29.24 2.52
CA VAL A 642 2.17 28.26 3.55
C VAL A 642 1.35 28.92 4.65
N TYR A 643 0.13 28.40 4.91
CA TYR A 643 -0.74 28.92 5.96
C TYR A 643 -0.24 28.52 7.34
N PRO A 644 -0.12 29.48 8.31
CA PRO A 644 0.32 29.18 9.66
C PRO A 644 -0.63 28.23 10.39
N THR A 645 -0.08 27.18 10.98
CA THR A 645 -0.80 26.27 11.89
C THR A 645 -0.61 26.70 13.34
N MET A 646 -1.30 26.05 14.28
CA MET A 646 -1.19 26.34 15.72
C MET A 646 0.24 26.19 16.24
N GLU A 647 0.99 25.25 15.69
CA GLU A 647 2.39 25.02 16.06
C GLU A 647 3.30 26.18 15.66
N HIS A 648 3.08 26.80 14.49
CA HIS A 648 3.82 27.99 14.07
C HIS A 648 3.56 29.16 15.02
N TYR A 649 2.30 29.39 15.40
CA TYR A 649 1.94 30.39 16.36
C TYR A 649 2.57 30.13 17.73
N ALA A 650 2.57 28.89 18.19
CA ALA A 650 3.21 28.49 19.44
C ALA A 650 4.74 28.77 19.43
N CYS A 651 5.45 28.43 18.33
CA CYS A 651 6.87 28.73 18.19
C CYS A 651 7.15 30.23 18.22
N MET A 652 6.31 31.05 17.56
CA MET A 652 6.46 32.53 17.57
C MET A 652 6.19 33.11 18.97
N VAL A 653 5.17 32.65 19.67
CA VAL A 653 4.88 33.04 21.05
C VAL A 653 6.02 32.63 21.98
N ASP A 654 6.58 31.45 21.82
CA ASP A 654 7.76 30.99 22.60
C ASP A 654 8.97 31.87 22.31
N LEU A 655 9.20 32.26 21.03
CA LEU A 655 10.29 33.18 20.63
C LEU A 655 10.18 34.54 21.32
N TYR A 656 9.01 35.22 21.23
CA TYR A 656 8.79 36.49 21.91
C TYR A 656 8.91 36.36 23.42
N SER A 657 8.39 35.30 23.98
CA SER A 657 8.36 35.04 25.42
C SER A 657 9.75 34.82 25.99
N ARG A 658 10.61 34.02 25.32
CA ARG A 658 12.00 33.81 25.72
C ARG A 658 12.84 35.11 25.56
N ALA A 659 12.56 35.93 24.56
CA ALA A 659 13.17 37.22 24.38
C ALA A 659 12.73 38.23 25.47
N GLY A 660 11.80 37.87 26.37
CA GLY A 660 11.28 38.73 27.43
C GLY A 660 10.19 39.71 27.01
N MET A 661 9.69 39.59 25.80
CA MET A 661 8.68 40.48 25.23
C MET A 661 7.25 39.97 25.43
N LEU A 662 6.84 39.77 26.69
CA LEU A 662 5.56 39.13 27.06
C LEU A 662 4.35 39.92 26.50
N GLU A 663 4.41 41.24 26.48
CA GLU A 663 3.36 42.06 25.92
C GLU A 663 3.23 41.91 24.38
N LYS A 664 4.36 41.79 23.68
CA LYS A 664 4.33 41.45 22.24
C LYS A 664 3.76 40.05 21.99
N ALA A 665 4.08 39.09 22.83
CA ALA A 665 3.52 37.76 22.76
C ALA A 665 1.99 37.77 22.94
N MET A 666 1.49 38.51 23.93
CA MET A 666 0.04 38.72 24.14
C MET A 666 -0.63 39.41 22.95
N ASN A 667 -0.03 40.46 22.44
CA ASN A 667 -0.55 41.19 21.27
C ASN A 667 -0.55 40.31 20.02
N PHE A 668 0.44 39.42 19.88
CA PHE A 668 0.50 38.48 18.78
C PHE A 668 -0.63 37.42 18.90
N ILE A 669 -0.87 36.91 20.10
CA ILE A 669 -1.98 35.97 20.38
C ILE A 669 -3.34 36.62 20.04
N ASN A 670 -3.56 37.87 20.46
CA ASN A 670 -4.80 38.61 20.19
C ASN A 670 -5.05 38.90 18.69
N LYS A 671 -3.99 38.86 17.87
CA LYS A 671 -4.08 39.09 16.41
C LYS A 671 -4.18 37.78 15.62
N MET A 672 -4.17 36.61 16.28
CA MET A 672 -4.34 35.33 15.60
C MET A 672 -5.71 35.20 14.91
N PRO A 673 -5.79 34.67 13.71
CA PRO A 673 -7.07 34.49 12.99
C PRO A 673 -7.99 33.41 13.59
N CYS A 674 -7.47 32.64 14.52
CA CYS A 674 -8.19 31.54 15.21
C CYS A 674 -7.92 31.61 16.71
N PRO A 675 -8.80 31.06 17.55
CA PRO A 675 -8.59 30.99 19.01
C PRO A 675 -7.27 30.28 19.34
N ALA A 676 -6.48 30.83 20.23
CA ALA A 676 -5.22 30.25 20.65
C ALA A 676 -5.44 28.92 21.38
N GLY A 677 -4.73 27.89 20.92
CA GLY A 677 -4.78 26.53 21.50
C GLY A 677 -3.96 26.38 22.78
N ALA A 678 -4.08 25.25 23.44
CA ALA A 678 -3.40 24.95 24.70
C ALA A 678 -1.86 25.08 24.60
N THR A 679 -1.25 24.69 23.49
CA THR A 679 0.20 24.80 23.24
C THR A 679 0.70 26.23 23.30
N VAL A 680 -0.05 27.18 22.73
CA VAL A 680 0.29 28.63 22.74
C VAL A 680 0.27 29.18 24.17
N TRP A 681 -0.82 28.92 24.91
CA TRP A 681 -0.94 29.37 26.29
C TRP A 681 0.08 28.70 27.23
N ARG A 682 0.43 27.45 26.99
CA ARG A 682 1.45 26.71 27.76
C ARG A 682 2.84 27.32 27.54
N SER A 683 3.19 27.71 26.32
CA SER A 683 4.46 28.37 26.01
C SER A 683 4.56 29.74 26.71
N LEU A 684 3.49 30.55 26.65
CA LEU A 684 3.44 31.85 27.33
C LEU A 684 3.53 31.68 28.86
N LEU A 685 2.78 30.74 29.45
CA LEU A 685 2.77 30.48 30.88
C LEU A 685 4.15 30.02 31.38
N GLY A 686 4.82 29.16 30.62
CA GLY A 686 6.19 28.74 30.90
C GLY A 686 7.18 29.89 30.98
N ALA A 687 7.07 30.84 30.06
CA ALA A 687 7.91 32.07 30.08
C ALA A 687 7.56 33.03 31.23
N CYS A 688 6.26 33.17 31.54
CA CYS A 688 5.84 33.94 32.71
C CYS A 688 6.39 33.37 34.02
N HIS A 689 6.50 32.05 34.11
CA HIS A 689 7.14 31.39 35.27
C HIS A 689 8.63 31.79 35.40
N VAL A 690 9.38 31.73 34.28
CA VAL A 690 10.82 32.11 34.29
C VAL A 690 10.98 33.60 34.58
N ARG A 691 10.13 34.47 34.05
CA ARG A 691 10.21 35.90 34.21
C ARG A 691 9.48 36.44 35.45
N ARG A 692 8.84 35.59 36.23
CA ARG A 692 8.08 35.90 37.45
C ARG A 692 6.99 36.96 37.21
N ASN A 693 6.32 36.89 36.05
CA ASN A 693 5.24 37.83 35.72
C ASN A 693 3.87 37.22 36.09
N ALA A 694 3.24 37.73 37.15
CA ALA A 694 1.99 37.22 37.70
C ALA A 694 0.77 37.58 36.85
N ASP A 695 0.75 38.80 36.28
CA ASP A 695 -0.43 39.32 35.56
C ASP A 695 -0.67 38.56 34.26
N VAL A 696 0.34 38.49 33.39
CA VAL A 696 0.27 37.74 32.13
C VAL A 696 0.18 36.24 32.42
N GLY A 697 0.85 35.75 33.46
CA GLY A 697 0.81 34.38 33.91
C GLY A 697 -0.59 33.89 34.33
N LYS A 698 -1.33 34.76 35.04
CA LYS A 698 -2.73 34.52 35.39
C LYS A 698 -3.61 34.33 34.17
N VAL A 699 -3.56 35.26 33.21
CA VAL A 699 -4.34 35.23 31.98
C VAL A 699 -4.02 33.96 31.17
N ALA A 700 -2.73 33.62 31.04
CA ALA A 700 -2.31 32.42 30.31
C ALA A 700 -2.78 31.12 30.97
N ALA A 701 -2.71 31.05 32.31
CA ALA A 701 -3.16 29.86 33.05
C ALA A 701 -4.69 29.71 33.03
N GLU A 702 -5.47 30.79 33.17
CA GLU A 702 -6.94 30.77 33.11
C GLU A 702 -7.41 30.24 31.75
N ASN A 703 -6.83 30.74 30.64
CA ASN A 703 -7.14 30.26 29.32
C ASN A 703 -6.73 28.78 29.14
N LEU A 704 -5.54 28.39 29.58
CA LEU A 704 -5.09 27.00 29.50
C LEU A 704 -6.01 26.06 30.29
N ILE A 705 -6.38 26.43 31.50
CA ILE A 705 -7.31 25.68 32.38
C ILE A 705 -8.71 25.59 31.77
N SER A 706 -9.15 26.59 31.00
CA SER A 706 -10.46 26.53 30.31
C SER A 706 -10.46 25.53 29.17
N ILE A 707 -9.33 25.39 28.45
CA ILE A 707 -9.16 24.46 27.34
C ILE A 707 -8.87 23.03 27.84
N GLU A 708 -7.92 22.90 28.77
CA GLU A 708 -7.48 21.62 29.35
C GLU A 708 -7.61 21.64 30.89
N PRO A 709 -8.78 21.39 31.44
CA PRO A 709 -9.01 21.46 32.89
C PRO A 709 -8.21 20.47 33.72
N LYS A 710 -7.69 19.41 33.12
CA LYS A 710 -6.90 18.35 33.78
C LYS A 710 -5.39 18.52 33.61
N ASP A 711 -4.94 19.54 32.90
CA ASP A 711 -3.50 19.81 32.73
C ASP A 711 -2.90 20.30 34.05
N SER A 712 -2.14 19.44 34.73
CA SER A 712 -1.51 19.76 36.02
C SER A 712 -0.48 20.90 35.92
N SER A 713 0.13 21.09 34.72
CA SER A 713 1.16 22.10 34.49
C SER A 713 0.61 23.53 34.67
N ALA A 714 -0.62 23.78 34.26
CA ALA A 714 -1.26 25.08 34.39
C ALA A 714 -1.37 25.53 35.85
N TYR A 715 -1.85 24.65 36.71
CA TYR A 715 -2.00 24.93 38.15
C TYR A 715 -0.65 25.05 38.85
N VAL A 716 0.28 24.14 38.55
CA VAL A 716 1.61 24.11 39.16
C VAL A 716 2.42 25.36 38.80
N LEU A 717 2.48 25.73 37.49
CA LEU A 717 3.23 26.89 37.06
C LEU A 717 2.65 28.19 37.62
N LEU A 718 1.31 28.36 37.61
CA LEU A 718 0.68 29.52 38.20
C LEU A 718 0.91 29.62 39.72
N SER A 719 0.75 28.49 40.43
CA SER A 719 1.08 28.37 41.87
C SER A 719 2.57 28.75 42.15
N ASN A 720 3.48 28.37 41.24
CA ASN A 720 4.90 28.69 41.35
C ASN A 720 5.19 30.18 41.08
N ILE A 721 4.50 30.79 40.08
CA ILE A 721 4.60 32.22 39.81
C ILE A 721 4.17 33.01 41.04
N TYR A 722 3.03 32.68 41.64
CA TYR A 722 2.55 33.35 42.84
C TYR A 722 3.49 33.18 44.05
N ALA A 723 4.09 31.97 44.22
CA ALA A 723 5.08 31.75 45.22
C ALA A 723 6.34 32.62 45.02
N ALA A 724 6.81 32.74 43.75
CA ALA A 724 8.00 33.53 43.41
C ALA A 724 7.78 35.05 43.53
N THR A 725 6.52 35.50 43.47
CA THR A 725 6.12 36.91 43.62
C THR A 725 5.60 37.26 45.02
N GLY A 726 5.62 36.30 45.94
CA GLY A 726 5.15 36.50 47.32
C GLY A 726 3.62 36.52 47.51
N ASN A 727 2.87 36.13 46.51
CA ASN A 727 1.40 36.15 46.50
C ASN A 727 0.86 34.79 47.09
N TRP A 728 1.05 34.64 48.41
CA TRP A 728 0.76 33.37 49.09
C TRP A 728 -0.72 33.02 49.15
N LYS A 729 -1.59 34.01 49.18
CA LYS A 729 -3.04 33.82 49.17
C LYS A 729 -3.55 33.24 47.88
N GLU A 730 -3.20 33.84 46.76
CA GLU A 730 -3.55 33.42 45.42
C GLU A 730 -2.96 32.02 45.13
N ARG A 731 -1.74 31.74 45.58
CA ARG A 731 -1.13 30.43 45.53
C ARG A 731 -2.00 29.38 46.22
N ALA A 732 -2.51 29.64 47.43
CA ALA A 732 -3.35 28.72 48.19
C ALA A 732 -4.70 28.45 47.45
N GLU A 733 -5.26 29.49 46.81
CA GLU A 733 -6.49 29.38 46.03
C GLU A 733 -6.31 28.48 44.79
N VAL A 734 -5.20 28.66 44.04
CA VAL A 734 -4.88 27.79 42.88
C VAL A 734 -4.68 26.34 43.32
N ARG A 735 -4.02 26.10 44.45
CA ARG A 735 -3.84 24.72 44.99
C ARG A 735 -5.16 24.10 45.40
N LYS A 736 -6.04 24.84 46.10
CA LYS A 736 -7.38 24.42 46.41
C LYS A 736 -8.23 24.10 45.18
N LEU A 737 -8.11 24.91 44.11
CA LEU A 737 -8.80 24.65 42.84
C LEU A 737 -8.29 23.38 42.19
N MET A 738 -6.97 23.10 42.22
CA MET A 738 -6.36 21.88 41.70
C MET A 738 -6.88 20.65 42.43
N ASP A 739 -6.99 20.72 43.79
CA ASP A 739 -7.50 19.64 44.62
C ASP A 739 -9.00 19.38 44.39
N LEU A 740 -9.80 20.45 44.28
CA LEU A 740 -11.22 20.35 43.95
C LEU A 740 -11.48 19.66 42.60
N ARG A 741 -10.62 19.90 41.61
CA ARG A 741 -10.70 19.26 40.29
C ARG A 741 -10.04 17.90 40.25
N LYS A 742 -9.51 17.41 41.36
CA LYS A 742 -8.82 16.12 41.50
C LYS A 742 -7.65 15.97 40.53
N VAL A 743 -6.95 17.06 40.22
CA VAL A 743 -5.78 17.06 39.35
C VAL A 743 -4.55 16.75 40.18
N LYS A 744 -3.84 15.67 39.83
CA LYS A 744 -2.61 15.28 40.53
C LYS A 744 -1.40 15.90 39.84
N LYS A 745 -0.44 16.42 40.67
CA LYS A 745 0.84 16.89 40.15
C LYS A 745 1.62 15.74 39.53
N GLU A 746 2.12 15.94 38.33
CA GLU A 746 3.00 15.00 37.64
C GLU A 746 4.36 14.94 38.37
N ALA A 747 4.83 13.73 38.65
CA ALA A 747 6.13 13.53 39.29
C ALA A 747 7.25 13.69 38.25
N GLY A 748 8.38 14.27 38.69
CA GLY A 748 9.56 14.42 37.85
C GLY A 748 10.39 13.15 37.82
N TYR A 749 10.38 12.44 36.68
CA TYR A 749 11.19 11.27 36.45
C TYR A 749 12.41 11.58 35.59
N SER A 750 13.52 10.91 35.87
CA SER A 750 14.68 10.85 34.99
C SER A 750 15.00 9.40 34.66
N TRP A 751 15.19 9.07 33.38
CA TRP A 751 15.54 7.74 32.91
C TRP A 751 16.95 7.71 32.36
N ILE A 752 17.66 6.63 32.61
CA ILE A 752 18.95 6.33 32.03
C ILE A 752 18.98 4.88 31.54
N GLU A 753 19.53 4.66 30.37
CA GLU A 753 19.72 3.34 29.78
C GLU A 753 21.16 2.86 30.06
N VAL A 754 21.33 1.71 30.73
CA VAL A 754 22.62 1.07 30.98
C VAL A 754 22.48 -0.40 30.61
N LYS A 755 23.36 -0.91 29.74
CA LYS A 755 23.38 -2.33 29.30
C LYS A 755 22.03 -2.83 28.80
N ASN A 756 21.37 -2.04 27.93
CA ASN A 756 20.03 -2.32 27.34
C ASN A 756 18.90 -2.44 28.39
N LYS A 757 19.06 -1.88 29.57
CA LYS A 757 18.05 -1.84 30.60
C LYS A 757 17.81 -0.40 31.02
N THR A 758 16.56 0.02 31.07
CA THR A 758 16.17 1.36 31.47
C THR A 758 15.93 1.41 32.99
N TYR A 759 16.53 2.38 33.64
CA TYR A 759 16.36 2.67 35.06
C TYR A 759 15.73 4.04 35.21
N SER A 760 14.73 4.14 36.10
CA SER A 760 14.00 5.39 36.37
C SER A 760 14.32 5.86 37.79
N PHE A 761 14.42 7.17 37.95
CA PHE A 761 14.70 7.81 39.25
C PHE A 761 13.69 8.94 39.51
N LEU A 762 13.18 8.99 40.73
CA LEU A 762 12.43 10.12 41.26
C LEU A 762 13.35 10.95 42.16
N ALA A 763 12.97 12.20 42.46
CA ALA A 763 13.69 13.00 43.42
C ALA A 763 13.69 12.34 44.81
N GLY A 764 14.85 12.12 45.38
CA GLY A 764 15.02 11.47 46.71
C GLY A 764 14.76 9.96 46.70
N ASP A 765 14.68 9.32 45.53
CA ASP A 765 14.43 7.88 45.40
C ASP A 765 15.54 7.04 46.05
N ARG A 766 15.14 6.03 46.82
CA ARG A 766 16.02 5.02 47.46
C ARG A 766 15.62 3.59 47.09
N SER A 767 14.74 3.41 46.14
CA SER A 767 14.23 2.08 45.74
C SER A 767 15.24 1.25 44.95
N HIS A 768 16.27 1.87 44.41
CA HIS A 768 17.26 1.18 43.55
C HIS A 768 18.19 0.28 44.39
N PRO A 769 18.52 -0.95 43.93
CA PRO A 769 19.41 -1.87 44.68
C PRO A 769 20.80 -1.30 45.03
N LEU A 770 21.32 -0.38 44.22
CA LEU A 770 22.58 0.32 44.43
C LEU A 770 22.40 1.69 45.09
N SER A 771 21.30 1.93 45.78
CA SER A 771 20.94 3.22 46.39
C SER A 771 22.11 3.80 47.22
N ASP A 772 22.71 3.02 48.13
CA ASP A 772 23.77 3.51 49.00
C ASP A 772 25.01 3.95 48.19
N HIS A 773 25.38 3.22 47.17
CA HIS A 773 26.49 3.62 46.27
C HIS A 773 26.18 4.88 45.48
N ILE A 774 24.92 5.03 44.99
CA ILE A 774 24.46 6.23 44.30
C ILE A 774 24.57 7.46 45.21
N TYR A 775 24.06 7.36 46.41
CA TYR A 775 24.13 8.46 47.39
C TYR A 775 25.55 8.77 47.83
N ALA A 776 26.43 7.76 48.05
CA ALA A 776 27.85 7.97 48.33
C ALA A 776 28.55 8.70 47.16
N LYS A 777 28.25 8.34 45.89
CA LYS A 777 28.79 9.06 44.74
C LYS A 777 28.25 10.50 44.65
N LEU A 778 27.00 10.76 45.01
CA LEU A 778 26.47 12.11 45.12
C LEU A 778 27.16 12.98 46.14
N GLU A 779 27.52 12.44 47.32
CA GLU A 779 28.29 13.14 48.35
C GLU A 779 29.71 13.45 47.88
N GLU A 780 30.39 12.49 47.25
CA GLU A 780 31.69 12.72 46.59
C GLU A 780 31.61 13.84 45.56
N LEU A 781 30.61 13.78 44.66
CA LEU A 781 30.40 14.81 43.65
C LEU A 781 30.10 16.16 44.30
N SER A 782 29.28 16.21 45.36
CA SER A 782 28.92 17.46 46.05
C SER A 782 30.15 18.18 46.62
N THR A 783 31.11 17.42 47.19
CA THR A 783 32.36 17.95 47.68
C THR A 783 33.19 18.53 46.54
N ARG A 784 33.40 17.77 45.45
CA ARG A 784 34.18 18.20 44.29
C ARG A 784 33.54 19.37 43.55
N LEU A 785 32.20 19.49 43.57
CA LEU A 785 31.46 20.60 42.99
C LEU A 785 31.68 21.90 43.79
N LYS A 786 31.65 21.81 45.13
CA LYS A 786 31.98 22.94 46.02
C LYS A 786 33.42 23.41 45.83
N ASP A 787 34.37 22.51 45.70
CA ASP A 787 35.78 22.82 45.41
C ASP A 787 35.93 23.49 44.02
N ALA A 788 35.04 23.15 43.05
CA ALA A 788 35.01 23.79 41.73
C ALA A 788 34.21 25.12 41.68
N GLY A 789 33.80 25.64 42.86
CA GLY A 789 33.14 26.94 43.00
C GLY A 789 31.59 26.90 42.79
N TYR A 790 30.96 25.73 42.90
CA TYR A 790 29.51 25.62 42.83
C TYR A 790 28.86 26.11 44.13
N SER A 791 27.87 27.01 43.99
CA SER A 791 26.97 27.42 45.06
C SER A 791 25.54 27.06 44.67
N PRO A 792 24.77 26.33 45.49
CA PRO A 792 23.39 25.95 45.18
C PRO A 792 22.50 27.18 45.01
N ASP A 793 21.73 27.21 43.94
CA ASP A 793 20.68 28.25 43.75
C ASP A 793 19.35 27.77 44.33
N THR A 794 19.14 28.14 45.62
CA THR A 794 17.94 27.77 46.39
C THR A 794 16.66 28.39 45.87
N THR A 795 16.73 29.38 44.95
CA THR A 795 15.54 30.02 44.33
C THR A 795 14.68 29.08 43.48
N TYR A 796 15.26 27.94 43.05
CA TYR A 796 14.53 26.90 42.35
C TYR A 796 13.72 25.96 43.28
N VAL A 797 13.88 26.04 44.63
CA VAL A 797 13.06 25.31 45.60
C VAL A 797 12.00 26.24 46.14
N LEU A 798 10.80 26.08 45.65
CA LEU A 798 9.64 26.93 46.00
C LEU A 798 8.87 26.39 47.23
N HIS A 799 9.60 25.73 48.15
CA HIS A 799 9.09 25.32 49.44
C HIS A 799 9.51 26.36 50.49
N ASP A 800 8.61 26.64 51.39
CA ASP A 800 8.85 27.55 52.52
C ASP A 800 9.56 26.76 53.66
N VAL A 801 10.86 26.56 53.45
CA VAL A 801 11.75 25.82 54.37
C VAL A 801 13.10 26.53 54.41
N GLU A 802 13.91 26.26 55.45
CA GLU A 802 15.25 26.81 55.63
C GLU A 802 16.18 26.48 54.45
N ASP A 803 17.15 27.35 54.14
CA ASP A 803 18.00 27.20 52.96
C ASP A 803 18.84 25.93 52.96
N GLU A 804 19.32 25.47 54.11
CA GLU A 804 20.01 24.16 54.24
C GLU A 804 19.13 22.99 53.82
N HIS A 805 17.84 23.07 54.11
CA HIS A 805 16.90 22.05 53.70
C HIS A 805 16.61 22.13 52.19
N LYS A 806 16.58 23.35 51.61
CA LYS A 806 16.46 23.56 50.15
C LYS A 806 17.66 22.99 49.41
N GLU A 807 18.89 23.18 49.92
CA GLU A 807 20.10 22.62 49.34
C GLU A 807 20.03 21.07 49.33
N THR A 808 19.54 20.49 50.44
CA THR A 808 19.35 19.04 50.55
C THR A 808 18.36 18.52 49.55
N ILE A 809 17.26 19.23 49.25
CA ILE A 809 16.29 18.89 48.23
C ILE A 809 16.92 18.93 46.83
N LEU A 810 17.66 20.02 46.49
CA LEU A 810 18.37 20.17 45.23
C LEU A 810 19.38 19.08 44.93
N SER A 811 20.14 18.68 45.97
CA SER A 811 21.16 17.64 45.83
C SER A 811 20.57 16.27 45.45
N LYS A 812 19.30 16.01 45.70
CA LYS A 812 18.59 14.74 45.47
C LYS A 812 17.63 14.77 44.28
N HIS A 813 17.76 15.73 43.36
CA HIS A 813 16.97 15.75 42.15
C HIS A 813 17.20 14.52 41.28
N SER A 814 16.17 14.06 40.59
CA SER A 814 16.17 12.82 39.78
C SER A 814 17.29 12.77 38.75
N GLU A 815 17.67 13.90 38.15
CA GLU A 815 18.76 14.02 37.18
C GLU A 815 20.12 13.68 37.83
N ARG A 816 20.34 14.19 39.04
CA ARG A 816 21.61 13.98 39.76
C ARG A 816 21.75 12.51 40.16
N LEU A 817 20.65 11.87 40.59
CA LEU A 817 20.60 10.43 40.90
C LEU A 817 20.91 9.60 39.64
N ALA A 818 20.29 9.92 38.53
CA ALA A 818 20.52 9.24 37.26
C ALA A 818 21.98 9.39 36.76
N ILE A 819 22.58 10.59 36.91
CA ILE A 819 24.00 10.82 36.57
C ILE A 819 24.93 10.02 37.49
N ALA A 820 24.71 10.07 38.80
CA ALA A 820 25.52 9.31 39.74
C ALA A 820 25.48 7.81 39.47
N PHE A 821 24.28 7.27 39.20
CA PHE A 821 24.14 5.89 38.73
C PHE A 821 24.89 5.61 37.43
N GLY A 822 24.76 6.49 36.41
CA GLY A 822 25.49 6.35 35.16
C GLY A 822 27.00 6.34 35.31
N LEU A 823 27.53 7.16 36.23
CA LEU A 823 28.97 7.22 36.56
C LEU A 823 29.46 5.93 37.19
N ILE A 824 28.65 5.30 38.05
CA ILE A 824 29.00 4.03 38.75
C ILE A 824 28.85 2.83 37.80
N ALA A 825 27.78 2.81 37.01
CA ALA A 825 27.36 1.63 36.26
C ALA A 825 28.04 1.48 34.90
N THR A 826 28.76 2.51 34.42
CA THR A 826 29.41 2.52 33.12
C THR A 826 30.91 2.85 33.21
N PRO A 827 31.79 2.28 32.36
CA PRO A 827 33.19 2.57 32.35
C PRO A 827 33.53 4.07 32.22
N PRO A 828 34.67 4.54 32.76
CA PRO A 828 35.15 5.91 32.54
C PRO A 828 35.20 6.28 31.07
N GLY A 829 34.85 7.53 30.73
CA GLY A 829 34.84 8.03 29.34
C GLY A 829 33.60 7.64 28.51
N THR A 830 32.74 6.73 28.98
CA THR A 830 31.48 6.40 28.28
C THR A 830 30.50 7.58 28.36
N PRO A 831 29.91 8.06 27.26
CA PRO A 831 28.88 9.10 27.30
C PRO A 831 27.67 8.65 28.12
N ILE A 832 27.08 9.58 28.88
CA ILE A 832 25.86 9.34 29.67
C ILE A 832 24.69 10.03 28.95
N GLN A 833 23.60 9.30 28.76
CA GLN A 833 22.35 9.85 28.19
C GLN A 833 21.20 9.70 29.17
N ILE A 834 20.53 10.80 29.47
CA ILE A 834 19.39 10.86 30.39
C ILE A 834 18.19 11.48 29.67
N VAL A 835 17.03 10.95 29.95
CA VAL A 835 15.74 11.50 29.50
C VAL A 835 14.95 11.95 30.72
N LYS A 836 14.36 13.13 30.67
CA LYS A 836 13.54 13.69 31.74
C LYS A 836 12.17 14.12 31.18
N ASN A 837 11.09 13.84 31.92
CA ASN A 837 9.73 14.25 31.52
C ASN A 837 9.43 15.73 31.76
N LEU A 838 10.16 16.35 32.64
CA LEU A 838 10.04 17.80 32.95
C LEU A 838 11.28 18.57 32.45
N ARG A 839 11.17 19.88 32.40
CA ARG A 839 12.31 20.77 32.11
C ARG A 839 13.38 20.66 33.20
N VAL A 840 14.66 20.65 32.80
CA VAL A 840 15.79 20.71 33.72
C VAL A 840 15.80 22.04 34.47
N CYS A 841 15.96 22.09 35.77
CA CYS A 841 16.07 23.34 36.52
C CYS A 841 17.46 23.96 36.33
N GLY A 842 17.57 25.30 36.54
CA GLY A 842 18.83 26.03 36.33
C GLY A 842 19.98 25.53 37.19
N ASP A 843 19.67 25.18 38.40
CA ASP A 843 20.65 24.65 39.32
C ASP A 843 21.18 23.26 38.85
N CYS A 844 20.32 22.34 38.47
CA CYS A 844 20.77 21.07 37.86
C CYS A 844 21.56 21.28 36.57
N HIS A 845 21.15 22.24 35.70
CA HIS A 845 21.87 22.56 34.48
C HIS A 845 23.31 23.03 34.76
N ALA A 846 23.51 23.93 35.77
CA ALA A 846 24.83 24.38 36.21
C ALA A 846 25.69 23.25 36.78
N VAL A 847 25.07 22.40 37.61
CA VAL A 847 25.74 21.21 38.18
C VAL A 847 26.17 20.23 37.10
N ILE A 848 25.34 19.93 36.13
CA ILE A 848 25.68 18.99 35.07
C ILE A 848 26.83 19.51 34.19
N LYS A 849 26.90 20.83 33.94
CA LYS A 849 28.04 21.46 33.26
C LYS A 849 29.36 21.17 34.07
N LEU A 850 29.34 21.42 35.36
CA LEU A 850 30.52 21.15 36.20
C LEU A 850 30.87 19.68 36.29
N ILE A 851 29.89 18.78 36.46
CA ILE A 851 30.12 17.34 36.44
C ILE A 851 30.78 16.90 35.14
N SER A 852 30.32 17.42 33.98
CA SER A 852 30.91 17.08 32.69
C SER A 852 32.39 17.49 32.58
N LYS A 853 32.77 18.60 33.25
CA LYS A 853 34.16 19.08 33.35
C LYS A 853 34.99 18.24 34.32
N ILE A 854 34.45 17.99 35.52
CA ILE A 854 35.14 17.30 36.61
C ILE A 854 35.41 15.82 36.28
N GLU A 855 34.41 15.14 35.72
CA GLU A 855 34.49 13.72 35.34
C GLU A 855 35.04 13.49 33.93
N GLY A 856 35.23 14.56 33.13
CA GLY A 856 35.70 14.48 31.73
C GLY A 856 34.77 13.70 30.82
N ARG A 857 33.48 13.66 31.15
CA ARG A 857 32.47 12.86 30.43
C ARG A 857 31.49 13.73 29.68
N GLU A 858 31.11 13.24 28.53
CA GLU A 858 29.96 13.80 27.79
C GLU A 858 28.63 13.34 28.42
N ILE A 859 27.80 14.29 28.77
CA ILE A 859 26.49 14.04 29.35
C ILE A 859 25.43 14.67 28.46
N THR A 860 24.51 13.89 27.96
CA THR A 860 23.37 14.37 27.18
C THR A 860 22.11 14.23 28.00
N VAL A 861 21.39 15.31 28.22
CA VAL A 861 20.10 15.32 28.91
C VAL A 861 19.03 15.77 27.90
N ARG A 862 18.05 14.94 27.65
CA ARG A 862 16.83 15.29 26.91
C ARG A 862 15.76 15.66 27.93
N ASP A 863 15.29 16.89 27.91
CA ASP A 863 14.15 17.34 28.71
C ASP A 863 12.86 17.40 27.84
N SER A 864 11.78 17.94 28.40
CA SER A 864 10.51 18.08 27.68
C SER A 864 10.58 18.96 26.44
N ASN A 865 11.60 19.82 26.31
CA ASN A 865 11.69 20.84 25.27
C ASN A 865 12.80 20.56 24.26
N ARG A 866 13.99 20.11 24.74
CA ARG A 866 15.18 19.93 23.87
C ARG A 866 16.24 19.00 24.46
N PHE A 867 17.33 18.84 23.71
CA PHE A 867 18.54 18.20 24.19
C PHE A 867 19.55 19.22 24.75
N HIS A 868 20.22 18.88 25.81
CA HIS A 868 21.34 19.57 26.38
C HIS A 868 22.58 18.68 26.31
N HIS A 869 23.56 19.07 25.51
CA HIS A 869 24.83 18.35 25.37
C HIS A 869 25.89 19.05 26.23
N PHE A 870 26.27 18.40 27.30
CA PHE A 870 27.29 18.90 28.24
C PHE A 870 28.62 18.25 27.91
N LYS A 871 29.62 19.06 27.61
CA LYS A 871 31.00 18.63 27.34
C LYS A 871 32.00 19.66 27.81
N GLY A 872 32.97 19.21 28.66
CA GLY A 872 34.04 20.07 29.15
C GLY A 872 33.58 21.32 29.89
N GLY A 873 32.42 21.29 30.55
CA GLY A 873 31.86 22.42 31.29
C GLY A 873 30.98 23.38 30.45
N LEU A 874 30.78 23.07 29.18
CA LEU A 874 29.88 23.86 28.26
C LEU A 874 28.63 23.07 27.97
N CYS A 875 27.52 23.79 27.61
CA CYS A 875 26.32 23.20 27.12
C CYS A 875 26.01 23.70 25.71
N SER A 876 25.48 22.82 24.83
CA SER A 876 25.05 23.19 23.47
C SER A 876 23.98 24.29 23.41
N CYS A 877 23.25 24.51 24.50
CA CYS A 877 22.20 25.54 24.57
C CYS A 877 22.74 26.98 24.75
N GLY A 878 24.05 27.17 24.99
CA GLY A 878 24.65 28.46 25.24
C GLY A 878 24.07 29.21 26.45
N ASP A 879 23.51 28.47 27.40
CA ASP A 879 22.79 28.99 28.59
C ASP A 879 21.53 29.81 28.29
N PHE A 880 21.06 29.75 27.05
CA PHE A 880 19.78 30.35 26.62
C PHE A 880 18.67 29.29 26.65
N TRP A 881 17.92 29.26 27.75
CA TRP A 881 16.95 28.20 27.98
C TRP A 881 15.76 28.61 28.86
#